data_dcdcdaa42c889a7b1330f3b92305b267
#
_entry.id   dcdcdaa42c889a7b1330f3b92305b267
#
_cell.length_a   1.000
_cell.length_b   1.000
_cell.length_c   1.000
_cell.angle_alpha   90.00
_cell.angle_beta   90.00
_cell.angle_gamma   90.00
#
_symmetry.space_group_name_H-M   'P 1'
#
loop_
_entity.id
_entity.type
_entity.pdbx_description
1 polymer ?
#
loop_
_entity_poly.entity_id
_entity_poly.type
_entity_poly.pdbx_seq_one_letter_code
_entity_poly.pdbx_strand_id
1 'polypeptide(L)'
;MRSGCILVGALFLALFLGLPASGGDVAFTQKPMVVKQADKTAITFAVSTPTDVEVAVLDKDDKVVRHLAAGVLGANRNPPEPLQPGLSQSVAWDGKDDLGKPVTDGPLKVRVRIGMTAKFGRFIGQDPYIFGGVDSLVTGDDGNLYVSGFSGPANECQKTLRVFSPEGKFLKTLLPFPADLPAGAMKDVARWDEEAKAWRPRNLSNLNPDFYESSNGYGLYKVLSASKQQGVLFVGAAGKLYRIGLDGGIPGPAFLIAGKRAWPSDKEWPKADEIAQALGYHQGPVRYGISPDGKWLCLSGPFPTKDRATPQIPLGSIWRMRLDGPDTKMTTLAVVPATPDGTWGKEGGKNYDSSGPIHGIAVDLKGNVYVCDRDKDRVVVFDDAGKEIGEIPAKNPDVVAVHPKTGAIYVIRRFCNGWNTHSMVLDKFNGYGKDARPVASFAKFHRNNWPQMAVAVNGARTLLWFAGVAADDAKLATHEQPRKLFVLEDKGNEFQAVDLAFGPQSDGQADFARIASDPLREEVYVSNGENLIYRYDGDTGEGGLLRKDGKPFFAPDLAVGYDGLLYVRSGQGYSGPLERLTHDLAPVPYPATDSNKLYDIYGRYGIGFCEKGVGVGPDGKVYECWMYDFAKYFVSGWGPDGMPLAGKYLTQKLKSSKPVWTDVKLPEDRRVGSAIIGPVFSENGGIRVDLKGNLYVGLRVQPQGYVPPAGFEKDPAYGSFTGSVVKFGPEGGAVLAADLADSKSEDPKAPRLPTNKAGTVLEGALMMYPGVAPFSGSGFGGNTSCCVCRVSRFDLDRYGRLALPNVVSTSVRVVDNAGNVICEFGKYGNFDSQYVSPDNADGKPINATPDIPLCWPTGVGFTEKAIYVCDTYNRRVVRVDLTWKAEEIRDIK
;
A
#
# COMPACT_ATOMS: atom_id res chain seq x y z
N MET A 1 39.83 -49.89 -17.03
CA MET A 1 40.48 -48.58 -17.23
C MET A 1 39.47 -47.51 -16.96
N ARG A 2 39.62 -46.80 -15.84
CA ARG A 2 38.71 -45.76 -15.39
C ARG A 2 39.21 -44.44 -15.98
N SER A 3 38.36 -43.72 -16.69
CA SER A 3 38.60 -42.30 -17.03
C SER A 3 37.65 -41.44 -16.23
N GLY A 4 38.22 -40.63 -15.35
CA GLY A 4 37.47 -39.66 -14.53
C GLY A 4 37.17 -38.40 -15.31
N CYS A 5 35.92 -37.98 -15.26
CA CYS A 5 35.51 -36.62 -15.60
C CYS A 5 35.65 -35.74 -14.36
N ILE A 6 36.50 -34.73 -14.48
CA ILE A 6 36.67 -33.67 -13.47
C ILE A 6 35.57 -32.67 -13.72
N LEU A 7 34.60 -32.61 -12.80
CA LEU A 7 33.62 -31.54 -12.70
C LEU A 7 34.29 -30.32 -12.04
N VAL A 8 34.53 -29.26 -12.77
CA VAL A 8 34.91 -27.96 -12.20
C VAL A 8 33.59 -27.26 -11.78
N GLY A 9 33.24 -27.46 -10.55
CA GLY A 9 32.14 -26.69 -9.92
C GLY A 9 32.69 -25.32 -9.49
N ALA A 10 32.31 -24.26 -10.19
CA ALA A 10 32.57 -22.92 -9.72
C ALA A 10 31.64 -22.61 -8.53
N LEU A 11 32.23 -22.66 -7.34
CA LEU A 11 31.58 -22.31 -6.08
C LEU A 11 31.51 -20.78 -6.00
N PHE A 12 30.36 -20.15 -6.39
CA PHE A 12 30.09 -18.77 -6.07
C PHE A 12 29.55 -18.68 -4.63
N LEU A 13 30.50 -18.60 -3.71
CA LEU A 13 30.23 -18.29 -2.31
C LEU A 13 30.05 -16.76 -2.21
N ALA A 14 28.81 -16.26 -2.33
CA ALA A 14 28.51 -14.87 -2.01
C ALA A 14 28.57 -14.71 -0.49
N LEU A 15 29.72 -14.35 0.04
CA LEU A 15 29.85 -13.88 1.41
C LEU A 15 29.09 -12.54 1.51
N PHE A 16 27.95 -12.54 2.19
CA PHE A 16 27.35 -11.34 2.76
C PHE A 16 28.21 -10.90 3.96
N LEU A 17 29.32 -10.26 3.67
CA LEU A 17 30.05 -9.51 4.70
C LEU A 17 29.36 -8.16 4.84
N GLY A 18 28.79 -7.93 6.01
CA GLY A 18 28.41 -6.59 6.44
C GLY A 18 29.55 -5.62 6.16
N LEU A 19 29.25 -4.38 5.80
CA LEU A 19 30.24 -3.34 5.58
C LEU A 19 31.20 -3.34 6.78
N PRO A 20 32.49 -3.64 6.63
CA PRO A 20 33.41 -3.29 7.68
C PRO A 20 33.41 -1.77 7.76
N ALA A 21 33.12 -1.22 8.92
CA ALA A 21 33.44 0.16 9.22
C ALA A 21 34.96 0.33 9.09
N SER A 22 35.45 0.57 7.88
CA SER A 22 36.85 0.92 7.65
C SER A 22 37.00 2.38 8.07
N GLY A 23 37.68 2.63 9.16
CA GLY A 23 37.87 3.91 9.80
C GLY A 23 38.78 4.88 9.05
N GLY A 24 38.55 5.13 7.78
CA GLY A 24 39.20 6.19 7.02
C GLY A 24 38.14 7.10 6.39
N ASP A 25 38.37 8.42 6.44
CA ASP A 25 37.50 9.38 5.78
C ASP A 25 37.51 9.18 4.27
N VAL A 26 36.32 9.10 3.66
CA VAL A 26 36.16 9.05 2.22
C VAL A 26 36.57 10.37 1.61
N ALA A 27 37.65 10.37 0.83
CA ALA A 27 38.23 11.56 0.20
C ALA A 27 38.90 11.22 -1.14
N PHE A 28 39.17 12.22 -1.95
CA PHE A 28 40.05 12.06 -3.12
C PHE A 28 41.50 12.05 -2.69
N THR A 29 42.25 10.98 -3.01
CA THR A 29 43.72 10.98 -2.93
C THR A 29 44.34 11.60 -4.17
N GLN A 30 43.64 11.51 -5.31
CA GLN A 30 43.92 12.24 -6.51
C GLN A 30 42.60 12.87 -6.99
N LYS A 31 42.56 14.23 -6.96
CA LYS A 31 41.42 14.96 -7.53
C LYS A 31 41.26 14.70 -9.03
N PRO A 32 40.05 14.75 -9.56
CA PRO A 32 39.81 14.54 -10.99
C PRO A 32 40.65 15.45 -11.86
N MET A 33 41.35 14.82 -12.81
CA MET A 33 42.05 15.47 -13.89
C MET A 33 41.35 15.15 -15.21
N VAL A 34 41.12 16.15 -16.01
CA VAL A 34 40.42 16.07 -17.29
C VAL A 34 41.35 16.47 -18.42
N VAL A 35 41.59 15.55 -19.37
CA VAL A 35 42.48 15.78 -20.50
C VAL A 35 41.74 15.48 -21.78
N LYS A 36 41.53 16.51 -22.61
CA LYS A 36 40.94 16.35 -23.94
C LYS A 36 41.97 15.75 -24.91
N GLN A 37 41.56 14.71 -25.60
CA GLN A 37 42.31 14.04 -26.68
C GLN A 37 41.56 14.23 -28.00
N ALA A 38 42.12 13.82 -29.12
CA ALA A 38 41.50 14.07 -30.41
C ALA A 38 40.08 13.53 -30.57
N ASP A 39 39.83 12.33 -30.04
CA ASP A 39 38.55 11.60 -30.19
C ASP A 39 37.79 11.36 -28.85
N LYS A 40 38.40 11.71 -27.73
CA LYS A 40 37.81 11.48 -26.40
C LYS A 40 38.37 12.42 -25.34
N THR A 41 37.65 12.48 -24.21
CA THR A 41 38.11 13.18 -23.01
C THR A 41 38.42 12.12 -21.93
N ALA A 42 39.66 12.08 -21.47
CA ALA A 42 40.07 11.18 -20.38
C ALA A 42 39.89 11.88 -19.04
N ILE A 43 39.29 11.15 -18.10
CA ILE A 43 38.99 11.58 -16.72
C ILE A 43 39.66 10.60 -15.78
N THR A 44 40.65 11.06 -15.00
CA THR A 44 41.39 10.22 -14.04
C THR A 44 41.24 10.76 -12.63
N PHE A 45 41.07 9.89 -11.66
CA PHE A 45 40.98 10.22 -10.22
C PHE A 45 41.34 9.02 -9.36
N ALA A 46 41.55 9.24 -8.06
CA ALA A 46 41.70 8.17 -7.09
C ALA A 46 41.05 8.53 -5.74
N VAL A 47 40.58 7.51 -5.04
CA VAL A 47 39.90 7.63 -3.75
C VAL A 47 40.69 7.00 -2.63
N SER A 48 40.48 7.42 -1.38
CA SER A 48 41.24 7.01 -0.20
C SER A 48 40.93 5.60 0.29
N THR A 49 39.69 5.16 0.11
CA THR A 49 39.14 3.91 0.67
C THR A 49 38.03 3.38 -0.24
N PRO A 50 37.68 2.09 -0.15
CA PRO A 50 36.52 1.55 -0.87
C PRO A 50 35.26 2.38 -0.64
N THR A 51 34.68 2.89 -1.72
CA THR A 51 33.49 3.73 -1.71
C THR A 51 32.80 3.69 -3.08
N ASP A 52 31.57 4.15 -3.16
CA ASP A 52 30.93 4.40 -4.45
C ASP A 52 31.45 5.69 -5.10
N VAL A 53 31.33 5.72 -6.39
CA VAL A 53 31.65 6.89 -7.22
C VAL A 53 30.58 7.12 -8.26
N GLU A 54 30.40 8.40 -8.65
CA GLU A 54 29.57 8.86 -9.75
C GLU A 54 30.36 9.81 -10.63
N VAL A 55 30.34 9.61 -11.96
CA VAL A 55 31.02 10.46 -12.94
C VAL A 55 30.04 10.93 -13.98
N ALA A 56 29.93 12.26 -14.17
CA ALA A 56 29.02 12.87 -15.13
C ALA A 56 29.70 13.97 -15.94
N VAL A 57 29.15 14.27 -17.13
CA VAL A 57 29.44 15.50 -17.90
C VAL A 57 28.24 16.44 -17.72
N LEU A 58 28.55 17.69 -17.43
CA LEU A 58 27.58 18.76 -17.21
C LEU A 58 27.69 19.82 -18.32
N ASP A 59 26.57 20.46 -18.63
CA ASP A 59 26.53 21.68 -19.47
C ASP A 59 26.91 22.95 -18.67
N LYS A 60 26.77 24.09 -19.32
CA LYS A 60 27.03 25.41 -18.71
C LYS A 60 26.15 25.75 -17.53
N ASP A 61 24.95 25.16 -17.46
CA ASP A 61 23.93 25.37 -16.42
C ASP A 61 23.97 24.29 -15.34
N ASP A 62 25.08 23.52 -15.27
CA ASP A 62 25.32 22.40 -14.35
C ASP A 62 24.34 21.23 -14.49
N LYS A 63 23.61 21.15 -15.61
CA LYS A 63 22.73 20.02 -15.92
C LYS A 63 23.52 18.86 -16.50
N VAL A 64 23.20 17.62 -16.07
CA VAL A 64 23.85 16.42 -16.59
C VAL A 64 23.44 16.18 -18.04
N VAL A 65 24.43 16.12 -18.94
CA VAL A 65 24.27 15.77 -20.36
C VAL A 65 24.71 14.34 -20.64
N ARG A 66 25.64 13.79 -19.83
CA ARG A 66 26.09 12.42 -19.95
C ARG A 66 26.35 11.79 -18.59
N HIS A 67 25.68 10.67 -18.31
CA HIS A 67 25.93 9.78 -17.17
C HIS A 67 27.00 8.78 -17.58
N LEU A 68 28.25 8.96 -17.13
CA LEU A 68 29.38 8.17 -17.60
C LEU A 68 29.54 6.86 -16.82
N ALA A 69 29.52 6.93 -15.52
CA ALA A 69 29.79 5.79 -14.66
C ALA A 69 29.26 6.00 -13.24
N ALA A 70 28.78 4.94 -12.62
CA ALA A 70 28.59 4.89 -11.18
C ALA A 70 28.79 3.45 -10.68
N GLY A 71 29.39 3.29 -9.50
CA GLY A 71 29.60 1.98 -8.90
C GLY A 71 30.53 2.01 -7.69
N VAL A 72 30.64 0.87 -7.01
CA VAL A 72 31.43 0.71 -5.79
C VAL A 72 32.85 0.28 -6.13
N LEU A 73 33.83 1.08 -5.75
CA LEU A 73 35.25 0.84 -5.94
C LEU A 73 35.85 0.03 -4.79
N GLY A 74 36.94 -0.72 -5.07
CA GLY A 74 37.71 -1.48 -4.10
C GLY A 74 38.39 -2.68 -4.73
N ALA A 75 39.48 -3.19 -4.12
CA ALA A 75 40.26 -4.31 -4.66
C ALA A 75 39.45 -5.61 -4.79
N ASN A 76 38.52 -5.83 -3.89
CA ASN A 76 37.64 -7.02 -3.84
C ASN A 76 36.22 -6.75 -4.40
N ARG A 77 36.06 -5.66 -5.15
CA ARG A 77 34.79 -5.30 -5.79
C ARG A 77 34.92 -5.45 -7.30
N ASN A 78 33.85 -5.84 -7.93
CA ASN A 78 33.71 -5.84 -9.37
C ASN A 78 32.75 -4.69 -9.76
N PRO A 79 33.27 -3.46 -9.95
CA PRO A 79 32.41 -2.33 -10.32
C PRO A 79 31.87 -2.50 -11.74
N PRO A 80 30.73 -1.84 -12.09
CA PRO A 80 30.24 -1.86 -13.45
C PRO A 80 31.17 -1.13 -14.40
N GLU A 81 31.31 -1.63 -15.64
CA GLU A 81 32.00 -0.89 -16.70
C GLU A 81 31.40 0.51 -16.94
N PRO A 82 32.25 1.53 -17.18
CA PRO A 82 33.69 1.49 -17.51
C PRO A 82 34.62 1.57 -16.30
N LEU A 83 34.12 1.49 -15.08
CA LEU A 83 34.95 1.47 -13.87
C LEU A 83 35.77 0.17 -13.80
N GLN A 84 36.94 0.25 -13.16
CA GLN A 84 37.85 -0.87 -12.99
C GLN A 84 37.99 -1.22 -11.50
N PRO A 85 38.32 -2.50 -11.17
CA PRO A 85 38.69 -2.86 -9.81
C PRO A 85 39.84 -1.99 -9.28
N GLY A 86 39.77 -1.62 -7.98
CA GLY A 86 40.77 -0.75 -7.35
C GLY A 86 40.26 0.64 -7.03
N LEU A 87 41.11 1.49 -6.49
CA LEU A 87 40.75 2.84 -6.01
C LEU A 87 41.13 3.95 -7.01
N SER A 88 41.99 3.67 -8.00
CA SER A 88 42.37 4.60 -9.06
C SER A 88 41.56 4.29 -10.31
N GLN A 89 41.02 5.31 -10.95
CA GLN A 89 40.10 5.18 -12.07
C GLN A 89 40.54 6.00 -13.28
N SER A 90 40.20 5.48 -14.45
CA SER A 90 40.33 6.21 -15.73
C SER A 90 39.08 5.95 -16.56
N VAL A 91 38.24 6.97 -16.74
CA VAL A 91 37.00 6.93 -17.51
C VAL A 91 37.16 7.80 -18.75
N ALA A 92 36.65 7.35 -19.87
CA ALA A 92 36.69 8.11 -21.14
C ALA A 92 35.29 8.56 -21.54
N TRP A 93 35.18 9.82 -22.00
CA TRP A 93 33.99 10.36 -22.62
C TRP A 93 34.16 10.55 -24.12
N ASP A 94 33.21 10.08 -24.91
CA ASP A 94 33.22 10.08 -26.39
C ASP A 94 32.63 11.35 -27.03
N GLY A 95 32.36 12.41 -26.26
CA GLY A 95 31.77 13.64 -26.73
C GLY A 95 30.27 13.59 -27.01
N LYS A 96 29.57 12.53 -26.58
CA LYS A 96 28.15 12.36 -26.84
C LYS A 96 27.32 12.42 -25.53
N ASP A 97 26.06 12.79 -25.71
CA ASP A 97 25.05 12.72 -24.62
C ASP A 97 24.61 11.27 -24.32
N ASP A 98 23.66 11.11 -23.39
CA ASP A 98 23.10 9.83 -23.02
C ASP A 98 22.41 9.08 -24.17
N LEU A 99 21.91 9.82 -25.16
CA LEU A 99 21.20 9.27 -26.33
C LEU A 99 22.11 9.08 -27.54
N GLY A 100 23.43 9.25 -27.36
CA GLY A 100 24.45 9.07 -28.42
C GLY A 100 24.56 10.25 -29.40
N LYS A 101 23.95 11.39 -29.14
CA LYS A 101 24.06 12.60 -29.96
C LYS A 101 25.30 13.37 -29.58
N PRO A 102 26.05 13.92 -30.55
CA PRO A 102 27.21 14.80 -30.27
C PRO A 102 26.79 16.00 -29.41
N VAL A 103 27.54 16.29 -28.35
CA VAL A 103 27.37 17.49 -27.53
C VAL A 103 28.28 18.58 -28.09
N THR A 104 27.67 19.59 -28.70
CA THR A 104 28.37 20.71 -29.39
C THR A 104 28.36 22.00 -28.58
N ASP A 105 27.42 22.12 -27.62
CA ASP A 105 27.19 23.33 -26.84
C ASP A 105 28.13 23.34 -25.62
N GLY A 106 29.06 24.28 -25.58
CA GLY A 106 30.01 24.45 -24.47
C GLY A 106 29.79 25.77 -23.73
N PRO A 107 30.42 25.99 -22.58
CA PRO A 107 31.45 25.17 -21.93
C PRO A 107 30.88 23.95 -21.20
N LEU A 108 31.68 22.90 -21.16
CA LEU A 108 31.32 21.63 -20.49
C LEU A 108 32.21 21.39 -19.30
N LYS A 109 31.69 20.68 -18.31
CA LYS A 109 32.36 20.32 -17.05
C LYS A 109 32.26 18.82 -16.79
N VAL A 110 33.20 18.27 -16.06
CA VAL A 110 33.14 16.93 -15.48
C VAL A 110 32.85 17.06 -13.97
N ARG A 111 31.88 16.35 -13.50
CA ARG A 111 31.57 16.16 -12.06
C ARG A 111 31.96 14.76 -11.63
N VAL A 112 32.71 14.65 -10.53
CA VAL A 112 32.95 13.38 -9.84
C VAL A 112 32.49 13.52 -8.40
N ARG A 113 31.62 12.61 -7.99
CA ARG A 113 31.08 12.50 -6.62
C ARG A 113 31.50 11.19 -6.01
N ILE A 114 31.75 11.16 -4.69
CA ILE A 114 32.12 9.95 -3.95
C ILE A 114 31.40 9.88 -2.59
N GLY A 115 31.08 8.67 -2.16
CA GLY A 115 30.48 8.40 -0.85
C GLY A 115 29.04 8.90 -0.76
N MET A 116 28.14 8.33 -1.56
CA MET A 116 26.72 8.62 -1.52
C MET A 116 26.13 8.30 -0.14
N THR A 117 25.36 9.24 0.38
CA THR A 117 24.54 9.07 1.59
C THR A 117 23.14 9.59 1.37
N ALA A 118 22.22 9.17 2.22
CA ALA A 118 20.82 9.50 2.16
C ALA A 118 20.43 10.35 3.37
N LYS A 119 19.63 11.40 3.16
CA LYS A 119 19.12 12.28 4.21
C LYS A 119 17.63 12.50 4.02
N PHE A 120 16.87 12.53 5.11
CA PHE A 120 15.48 12.93 5.07
C PHE A 120 15.34 14.36 4.50
N GLY A 121 14.56 14.49 3.46
CA GLY A 121 14.21 15.77 2.85
C GLY A 121 12.88 16.28 3.37
N ARG A 122 11.79 15.68 2.95
CA ARG A 122 10.42 16.05 3.34
C ARG A 122 9.40 14.98 3.07
N PHE A 123 8.20 15.17 3.56
CA PHE A 123 7.02 14.44 3.13
C PHE A 123 6.25 15.20 2.04
N ILE A 124 5.63 14.44 1.15
CA ILE A 124 4.77 14.95 0.09
C ILE A 124 3.41 14.26 0.21
N GLY A 125 2.33 15.03 0.14
CA GLY A 125 0.97 14.53 0.20
C GLY A 125 0.53 13.98 1.55
N GLN A 126 1.26 14.27 2.63
CA GLN A 126 0.92 13.82 3.98
C GLN A 126 -0.17 14.72 4.59
N ASP A 127 -1.32 14.12 4.90
CA ASP A 127 -2.42 14.79 5.58
C ASP A 127 -3.01 13.88 6.69
N PRO A 128 -2.92 14.27 7.97
CA PRO A 128 -3.42 13.48 9.10
C PRO A 128 -4.94 13.38 9.14
N TYR A 129 -5.65 14.26 8.44
CA TYR A 129 -7.11 14.31 8.44
C TYR A 129 -7.73 13.38 7.40
N ILE A 130 -6.95 12.86 6.42
CA ILE A 130 -7.46 12.04 5.35
C ILE A 130 -7.43 10.55 5.70
N PHE A 131 -8.57 9.88 5.48
CA PHE A 131 -8.74 8.43 5.54
C PHE A 131 -9.29 7.93 4.20
N GLY A 132 -8.96 6.71 3.80
CA GLY A 132 -9.64 6.03 2.70
C GLY A 132 -11.10 5.70 3.03
N GLY A 133 -11.38 5.50 4.30
CA GLY A 133 -12.69 5.35 4.90
C GLY A 133 -12.59 5.24 6.40
N VAL A 134 -13.70 5.48 7.08
CA VAL A 134 -13.81 5.35 8.54
C VAL A 134 -14.55 4.07 8.89
N ASP A 135 -13.88 3.15 9.59
CA ASP A 135 -14.47 1.88 10.03
C ASP A 135 -15.23 2.02 11.35
N SER A 136 -14.67 2.77 12.27
CA SER A 136 -15.31 3.04 13.56
C SER A 136 -14.70 4.27 14.24
N LEU A 137 -15.44 4.84 15.16
CA LEU A 137 -15.00 5.95 15.99
C LEU A 137 -15.62 5.82 17.40
N VAL A 138 -14.85 6.20 18.40
CA VAL A 138 -15.29 6.28 19.80
C VAL A 138 -14.68 7.51 20.46
N THR A 139 -15.34 7.99 21.51
CA THR A 139 -14.75 9.01 22.39
C THR A 139 -14.22 8.34 23.66
N GLY A 140 -13.01 8.71 24.06
CA GLY A 140 -12.40 8.26 25.29
C GLY A 140 -12.89 9.03 26.51
N ASP A 141 -12.57 8.51 27.69
CA ASP A 141 -12.80 9.21 28.97
C ASP A 141 -11.86 10.43 29.16
N ASP A 142 -10.86 10.56 28.28
CA ASP A 142 -10.00 11.74 28.13
C ASP A 142 -10.62 12.84 27.27
N GLY A 143 -11.81 12.62 26.71
CA GLY A 143 -12.52 13.51 25.81
C GLY A 143 -12.06 13.46 24.36
N ASN A 144 -10.97 12.73 24.04
CA ASN A 144 -10.44 12.63 22.69
C ASN A 144 -11.26 11.68 21.81
N LEU A 145 -11.23 11.94 20.51
CA LEU A 145 -11.84 11.11 19.49
C LEU A 145 -10.80 10.12 18.92
N TYR A 146 -11.10 8.84 18.99
CA TYR A 146 -10.31 7.76 18.46
C TYR A 146 -10.99 7.25 17.18
N VAL A 147 -10.30 7.37 16.05
CA VAL A 147 -10.85 7.03 14.74
C VAL A 147 -10.06 5.89 14.14
N SER A 148 -10.73 4.77 13.91
CA SER A 148 -10.21 3.68 13.09
C SER A 148 -10.66 3.89 11.66
N GLY A 149 -9.72 3.87 10.75
CA GLY A 149 -9.96 4.00 9.34
C GLY A 149 -9.07 3.09 8.51
N PHE A 150 -9.20 3.18 7.20
CA PHE A 150 -8.39 2.43 6.28
C PHE A 150 -7.91 3.31 5.12
N SER A 151 -6.88 2.85 4.44
CA SER A 151 -6.41 3.38 3.17
C SER A 151 -6.45 2.27 2.12
N GLY A 152 -6.79 2.62 0.89
CA GLY A 152 -6.79 1.72 -0.24
C GLY A 152 -8.07 0.93 -0.49
N PRO A 153 -8.10 0.12 -1.57
CA PRO A 153 -9.23 -0.69 -1.93
C PRO A 153 -9.56 -1.72 -0.84
N ALA A 154 -10.85 -2.10 -0.75
CA ALA A 154 -11.37 -2.93 0.32
C ALA A 154 -10.61 -4.25 0.56
N ASN A 155 -10.00 -4.80 -0.49
CA ASN A 155 -9.26 -6.06 -0.44
C ASN A 155 -7.80 -5.93 0.04
N GLU A 156 -7.29 -4.70 0.15
CA GLU A 156 -5.90 -4.40 0.49
C GLU A 156 -5.80 -3.31 1.55
N CYS A 157 -6.88 -3.14 2.32
CA CYS A 157 -7.03 -2.06 3.27
C CYS A 157 -6.02 -2.13 4.40
N GLN A 158 -5.32 -1.03 4.59
CA GLN A 158 -4.48 -0.82 5.75
C GLN A 158 -5.29 -0.10 6.81
N LYS A 159 -5.21 -0.64 8.01
CA LYS A 159 -5.94 -0.06 9.13
C LYS A 159 -5.08 0.96 9.86
N THR A 160 -5.70 2.08 10.16
CA THR A 160 -5.08 3.14 10.96
C THR A 160 -5.96 3.44 12.17
N LEU A 161 -5.32 3.78 13.26
CA LEU A 161 -6.00 4.29 14.46
C LEU A 161 -5.35 5.61 14.83
N ARG A 162 -6.09 6.71 14.64
CA ARG A 162 -5.63 8.08 14.93
C ARG A 162 -6.45 8.68 16.05
N VAL A 163 -5.82 9.59 16.78
CA VAL A 163 -6.42 10.30 17.90
C VAL A 163 -6.54 11.78 17.55
N PHE A 164 -7.72 12.33 17.81
CA PHE A 164 -8.03 13.75 17.60
C PHE A 164 -8.53 14.38 18.90
N SER A 165 -8.28 15.65 19.06
CA SER A 165 -8.87 16.39 20.19
C SER A 165 -10.39 16.51 20.06
N PRO A 166 -11.09 16.95 21.14
CA PRO A 166 -12.53 17.23 21.06
C PRO A 166 -12.91 18.28 20.00
N GLU A 167 -11.96 19.14 19.61
CA GLU A 167 -12.13 20.14 18.55
C GLU A 167 -11.81 19.60 17.16
N GLY A 168 -11.41 18.32 17.04
CA GLY A 168 -11.09 17.65 15.80
C GLY A 168 -9.64 17.83 15.33
N LYS A 169 -8.75 18.40 16.13
CA LYS A 169 -7.32 18.52 15.79
C LYS A 169 -6.61 17.19 15.93
N PHE A 170 -5.75 16.85 14.97
CA PHE A 170 -4.92 15.67 15.04
C PHE A 170 -3.92 15.73 16.19
N LEU A 171 -3.84 14.67 16.98
CA LEU A 171 -2.92 14.57 18.11
C LEU A 171 -1.82 13.54 17.85
N LYS A 172 -2.17 12.32 17.44
CA LYS A 172 -1.21 11.24 17.20
C LYS A 172 -1.83 10.05 16.50
N THR A 173 -0.96 9.13 16.07
CA THR A 173 -1.30 7.83 15.49
C THR A 173 -0.93 6.71 16.46
N LEU A 174 -1.88 5.83 16.78
CA LEU A 174 -1.62 4.63 17.58
C LEU A 174 -1.36 3.39 16.72
N LEU A 175 -1.95 3.35 15.49
CA LEU A 175 -1.69 2.31 14.49
C LEU A 175 -1.52 2.97 13.12
N PRO A 176 -0.45 2.64 12.41
CA PRO A 176 0.72 1.87 12.81
C PRO A 176 1.35 2.39 14.09
N PHE A 177 1.89 1.51 14.91
CA PHE A 177 2.39 1.86 16.25
C PHE A 177 3.60 2.83 16.20
N PRO A 178 3.81 3.67 17.24
CA PRO A 178 4.92 4.60 17.28
C PRO A 178 6.30 3.91 17.28
N ALA A 179 7.24 4.50 16.58
CA ALA A 179 8.59 3.91 16.41
C ALA A 179 9.47 4.03 17.65
N ASP A 180 9.18 4.96 18.54
CA ASP A 180 9.91 5.24 19.78
C ASP A 180 9.47 4.40 20.98
N LEU A 181 8.55 3.47 20.77
CA LEU A 181 8.16 2.53 21.81
C LEU A 181 9.36 1.71 22.31
N PRO A 182 9.47 1.47 23.63
CA PRO A 182 10.57 0.69 24.18
C PRO A 182 10.53 -0.76 23.70
N ALA A 183 11.70 -1.37 23.56
CA ALA A 183 11.83 -2.79 23.24
C ALA A 183 10.94 -3.65 24.16
N GLY A 184 10.14 -4.54 23.60
CA GLY A 184 9.17 -5.34 24.36
C GLY A 184 7.77 -4.76 24.48
N ALA A 185 7.53 -3.50 24.11
CA ALA A 185 6.19 -2.90 24.15
C ALA A 185 5.19 -3.53 23.19
N MET A 186 5.68 -4.23 22.16
CA MET A 186 4.88 -4.85 21.11
C MET A 186 4.93 -6.38 21.23
N LYS A 187 4.47 -6.91 22.35
CA LYS A 187 4.53 -8.34 22.61
C LYS A 187 3.68 -9.12 21.60
N ASP A 188 4.29 -10.13 20.98
CA ASP A 188 3.68 -11.01 19.98
C ASP A 188 3.20 -10.33 18.68
N VAL A 189 3.47 -9.05 18.51
CA VAL A 189 3.03 -8.24 17.37
C VAL A 189 4.19 -7.84 16.49
N ALA A 190 5.29 -7.36 17.09
CA ALA A 190 6.51 -6.98 16.40
C ALA A 190 7.73 -7.45 17.19
N ARG A 191 8.90 -7.45 16.57
CA ARG A 191 10.17 -7.73 17.21
C ARG A 191 11.08 -6.49 17.16
N TRP A 192 11.82 -6.29 18.21
CA TRP A 192 12.89 -5.30 18.22
C TRP A 192 14.17 -5.91 17.65
N ASP A 193 14.77 -5.25 16.70
CA ASP A 193 16.06 -5.58 16.11
C ASP A 193 17.16 -4.78 16.83
N GLU A 194 17.96 -5.46 17.63
CA GLU A 194 19.00 -4.83 18.44
C GLU A 194 20.16 -4.24 17.62
N GLU A 195 20.47 -4.84 16.48
CA GLU A 195 21.53 -4.36 15.59
C GLU A 195 21.06 -3.10 14.82
N ALA A 196 19.88 -3.17 14.23
CA ALA A 196 19.30 -2.05 13.49
C ALA A 196 18.76 -0.95 14.41
N LYS A 197 18.57 -1.24 15.73
CA LYS A 197 17.86 -0.35 16.67
C LYS A 197 16.52 0.10 16.10
N ALA A 198 15.74 -0.86 15.62
CA ALA A 198 14.47 -0.60 14.95
C ALA A 198 13.46 -1.74 15.14
N TRP A 199 12.19 -1.41 15.04
CA TRP A 199 11.13 -2.39 14.98
C TRP A 199 11.09 -3.13 13.64
N ARG A 200 10.77 -4.40 13.70
CA ARG A 200 10.58 -5.28 12.54
C ARG A 200 9.26 -6.03 12.67
N PRO A 201 8.61 -6.41 11.58
CA PRO A 201 7.50 -7.35 11.62
C PRO A 201 7.96 -8.67 12.27
N ARG A 202 7.05 -9.31 13.01
CA ARG A 202 7.38 -10.58 13.69
C ARG A 202 7.52 -11.74 12.73
N ASN A 203 6.64 -11.79 11.75
CA ASN A 203 6.74 -12.70 10.62
C ASN A 203 6.09 -12.05 9.39
N LEU A 204 6.38 -12.57 8.22
CA LEU A 204 5.94 -11.99 6.96
C LEU A 204 4.60 -12.52 6.44
N SER A 205 4.08 -13.61 6.97
CA SER A 205 2.72 -14.04 6.70
C SER A 205 1.70 -13.08 7.33
N ASN A 206 2.14 -12.39 8.39
CA ASN A 206 1.46 -11.25 8.98
C ASN A 206 2.42 -10.06 8.91
N LEU A 207 2.70 -9.56 7.74
CA LEU A 207 3.58 -8.39 7.50
C LEU A 207 3.15 -7.17 8.27
N ASN A 208 2.07 -7.33 8.87
CA ASN A 208 1.51 -6.48 9.86
C ASN A 208 1.35 -7.26 11.11
N PRO A 209 1.56 -6.66 12.22
CA PRO A 209 0.91 -7.16 13.39
C PRO A 209 -0.52 -7.48 12.96
N ASP A 210 -1.09 -8.55 13.40
CA ASP A 210 -2.42 -9.11 13.10
C ASP A 210 -3.57 -8.10 12.81
N PHE A 211 -3.26 -6.83 12.68
CA PHE A 211 -4.14 -5.69 12.39
C PHE A 211 -4.42 -5.49 10.90
N TYR A 212 -3.70 -6.17 10.02
CA TYR A 212 -3.65 -5.81 8.60
C TYR A 212 -3.88 -6.99 7.67
N GLU A 213 -4.34 -8.11 8.16
CA GLU A 213 -4.81 -9.12 7.23
C GLU A 213 -5.90 -8.50 6.37
N SER A 214 -5.69 -8.51 5.06
CA SER A 214 -6.75 -8.28 4.10
C SER A 214 -7.76 -9.42 4.24
N SER A 215 -8.60 -9.36 5.25
CA SER A 215 -9.79 -10.15 5.17
C SER A 215 -10.66 -9.49 4.10
N ASN A 216 -11.14 -10.24 3.13
CA ASN A 216 -12.29 -9.86 2.30
C ASN A 216 -13.54 -9.55 3.16
N GLY A 217 -13.37 -9.33 4.46
CA GLY A 217 -14.39 -9.09 5.46
C GLY A 217 -14.61 -7.60 5.69
N TYR A 218 -15.62 -7.05 5.12
CA TYR A 218 -16.14 -5.74 5.47
C TYR A 218 -16.44 -5.69 6.99
N GLY A 219 -15.71 -4.86 7.72
CA GLY A 219 -16.15 -4.40 9.03
C GLY A 219 -15.61 -5.07 10.29
N LEU A 220 -14.50 -5.78 10.24
CA LEU A 220 -13.93 -6.44 11.43
C LEU A 220 -12.97 -5.57 12.25
N TYR A 221 -12.39 -4.52 11.68
CA TYR A 221 -11.43 -3.67 12.38
C TYR A 221 -12.13 -2.49 13.04
N LYS A 222 -12.28 -2.56 14.37
CA LYS A 222 -13.01 -1.52 15.09
C LYS A 222 -12.33 -1.12 16.38
N VAL A 223 -12.24 0.18 16.61
CA VAL A 223 -12.07 0.70 17.96
C VAL A 223 -13.41 0.55 18.70
N LEU A 224 -13.35 -0.03 19.88
CA LEU A 224 -14.54 -0.32 20.69
C LEU A 224 -14.70 0.63 21.86
N SER A 225 -13.61 0.98 22.52
CA SER A 225 -13.55 1.93 23.62
C SER A 225 -12.14 2.46 23.80
N ALA A 226 -12.02 3.61 24.48
CA ALA A 226 -10.76 4.18 24.92
C ALA A 226 -10.92 4.70 26.35
N SER A 227 -9.98 4.37 27.24
CA SER A 227 -9.99 4.85 28.61
C SER A 227 -8.57 4.93 29.19
N LYS A 228 -8.38 5.83 30.15
CA LYS A 228 -7.10 5.95 30.86
C LYS A 228 -6.73 4.67 31.60
N GLN A 229 -7.71 3.94 32.09
CA GLN A 229 -7.50 2.75 32.90
C GLN A 229 -7.18 1.52 32.05
N GLN A 230 -7.84 1.34 30.90
CA GLN A 230 -7.77 0.12 30.11
C GLN A 230 -7.05 0.28 28.76
N GLY A 231 -6.66 1.50 28.41
CA GLY A 231 -6.17 1.81 27.07
C GLY A 231 -7.29 1.78 26.04
N VAL A 232 -6.94 1.42 24.82
CA VAL A 232 -7.84 1.30 23.68
C VAL A 232 -8.15 -0.17 23.42
N LEU A 233 -9.43 -0.52 23.38
CA LEU A 233 -9.87 -1.85 22.93
C LEU A 233 -10.09 -1.80 21.43
N PHE A 234 -9.43 -2.70 20.72
CA PHE A 234 -9.41 -2.75 19.27
C PHE A 234 -9.62 -4.18 18.77
N VAL A 235 -10.56 -4.35 17.85
CA VAL A 235 -10.77 -5.62 17.14
C VAL A 235 -9.93 -5.62 15.88
N GLY A 236 -9.08 -6.61 15.73
CA GLY A 236 -8.27 -6.85 14.55
C GLY A 236 -8.76 -8.01 13.70
N ALA A 237 -7.91 -8.51 12.83
CA ALA A 237 -8.18 -9.65 11.96
C ALA A 237 -8.58 -10.91 12.75
N ALA A 238 -9.38 -11.75 12.11
CA ALA A 238 -9.84 -13.03 12.66
C ALA A 238 -10.51 -12.92 14.06
N GLY A 239 -11.13 -11.76 14.38
CA GLY A 239 -11.82 -11.56 15.64
C GLY A 239 -10.90 -11.47 16.86
N LYS A 240 -9.64 -11.15 16.68
CA LYS A 240 -8.72 -10.88 17.78
C LYS A 240 -9.01 -9.53 18.42
N LEU A 241 -9.13 -9.49 19.72
CA LEU A 241 -9.30 -8.27 20.50
C LEU A 241 -7.97 -7.89 21.15
N TYR A 242 -7.51 -6.68 20.89
CA TYR A 242 -6.28 -6.13 21.42
C TYR A 242 -6.54 -5.04 22.46
N ARG A 243 -5.68 -4.99 23.46
CA ARG A 243 -5.54 -3.81 24.32
C ARG A 243 -4.32 -3.02 23.86
N ILE A 244 -4.55 -1.81 23.38
CA ILE A 244 -3.51 -0.88 22.92
C ILE A 244 -3.35 0.16 24.02
N GLY A 245 -2.12 0.38 24.48
CA GLY A 245 -1.82 1.49 25.38
C GLY A 245 -2.15 2.84 24.73
N LEU A 246 -2.41 3.85 25.53
CA LEU A 246 -2.60 5.20 25.01
C LEU A 246 -1.31 5.76 24.37
N ASP A 247 -0.18 5.12 24.60
CA ASP A 247 1.11 5.35 23.93
C ASP A 247 1.24 4.59 22.60
N GLY A 248 0.33 3.67 22.30
CA GLY A 248 0.36 2.80 21.11
C GLY A 248 0.98 1.42 21.37
N GLY A 249 1.52 1.15 22.55
CA GLY A 249 2.09 -0.15 22.92
C GLY A 249 1.04 -1.25 23.08
N ILE A 250 1.44 -2.49 22.82
CA ILE A 250 0.60 -3.69 23.00
C ILE A 250 1.31 -4.64 23.97
N PRO A 251 1.10 -4.45 25.28
CA PRO A 251 1.89 -5.13 26.31
C PRO A 251 1.53 -6.61 26.51
N GLY A 252 0.41 -7.06 25.97
CA GLY A 252 -0.13 -8.41 26.20
C GLY A 252 -0.65 -9.10 24.95
N PRO A 253 -0.95 -10.41 25.04
CA PRO A 253 -1.50 -11.15 23.93
C PRO A 253 -2.91 -10.69 23.59
N ALA A 254 -3.32 -10.87 22.31
CA ALA A 254 -4.68 -10.65 21.89
C ALA A 254 -5.64 -11.66 22.54
N PHE A 255 -6.84 -11.20 22.87
CA PHE A 255 -7.95 -12.08 23.20
C PHE A 255 -8.59 -12.57 21.90
N LEU A 256 -9.03 -13.82 21.88
CA LEU A 256 -9.79 -14.35 20.75
C LEU A 256 -11.29 -14.17 21.04
N ILE A 257 -11.96 -13.34 20.23
CA ILE A 257 -13.43 -13.25 20.26
C ILE A 257 -14.04 -14.44 19.51
N ALA A 258 -13.33 -14.92 18.49
CA ALA A 258 -13.70 -16.10 17.73
C ALA A 258 -12.60 -17.15 17.81
N GLY A 259 -12.93 -18.37 18.25
CA GLY A 259 -11.99 -19.46 18.36
C GLY A 259 -12.24 -20.31 19.61
N LYS A 260 -11.50 -21.42 19.75
CA LYS A 260 -11.70 -22.45 20.78
C LYS A 260 -11.71 -21.96 22.23
N ARG A 261 -11.21 -20.76 22.50
CA ARG A 261 -11.15 -20.20 23.87
C ARG A 261 -12.22 -19.18 24.19
N ALA A 262 -12.86 -18.56 23.20
CA ALA A 262 -13.84 -17.51 23.42
C ALA A 262 -15.28 -18.00 23.36
N TRP A 263 -15.52 -19.13 22.73
CA TRP A 263 -16.87 -19.69 22.53
C TRP A 263 -17.16 -20.84 23.47
N PRO A 264 -18.45 -21.17 23.69
CA PRO A 264 -18.85 -22.37 24.42
C PRO A 264 -18.23 -23.63 23.83
N SER A 265 -18.07 -24.72 24.58
CA SER A 265 -17.24 -25.87 24.24
C SER A 265 -17.42 -26.41 22.82
N ASP A 266 -16.34 -26.98 22.23
CA ASP A 266 -16.26 -27.57 20.88
C ASP A 266 -17.40 -28.57 20.52
N LYS A 267 -18.18 -29.02 21.50
CA LYS A 267 -19.31 -29.92 21.30
C LYS A 267 -20.62 -29.22 20.93
N GLU A 268 -20.70 -27.90 21.13
CA GLU A 268 -21.91 -27.09 20.96
C GLU A 268 -21.89 -26.23 19.69
N TRP A 269 -20.73 -26.17 18.99
CA TRP A 269 -20.55 -25.33 17.83
C TRP A 269 -20.13 -26.13 16.59
N PRO A 270 -20.67 -25.79 15.41
CA PRO A 270 -20.04 -26.23 14.17
C PRO A 270 -18.59 -25.73 14.16
N LYS A 271 -17.69 -26.47 13.59
CA LYS A 271 -16.23 -26.32 13.66
C LYS A 271 -15.77 -24.88 13.75
N ALA A 272 -14.78 -24.59 14.60
CA ALA A 272 -14.25 -23.24 14.85
C ALA A 272 -13.91 -22.45 13.57
N ASP A 273 -13.52 -23.17 12.52
CA ASP A 273 -13.26 -22.59 11.18
C ASP A 273 -14.53 -22.06 10.50
N GLU A 274 -15.69 -22.63 10.75
CA GLU A 274 -16.98 -22.17 10.20
C GLU A 274 -17.46 -20.89 10.88
N ILE A 275 -17.10 -20.69 12.13
CA ILE A 275 -17.43 -19.47 12.89
C ILE A 275 -16.45 -18.35 12.56
N ALA A 276 -15.16 -18.65 12.46
CA ALA A 276 -14.17 -17.72 11.96
C ALA A 276 -14.51 -17.28 10.52
N GLN A 277 -15.02 -18.18 9.69
CA GLN A 277 -15.56 -17.87 8.38
C GLN A 277 -16.86 -17.04 8.46
N ALA A 278 -17.76 -17.33 9.38
CA ALA A 278 -19.00 -16.55 9.57
C ALA A 278 -18.71 -15.15 10.11
N LEU A 279 -17.68 -14.98 10.92
CA LEU A 279 -17.20 -13.68 11.40
C LEU A 279 -16.37 -12.94 10.34
N GLY A 280 -15.70 -13.70 9.43
CA GLY A 280 -14.80 -13.17 8.41
C GLY A 280 -15.38 -13.06 7.00
N TYR A 281 -16.42 -13.80 6.65
CA TYR A 281 -16.98 -13.88 5.32
C TYR A 281 -18.41 -13.35 5.23
N HIS A 282 -18.60 -12.18 4.64
CA HIS A 282 -19.77 -11.69 3.90
C HIS A 282 -21.15 -11.60 4.59
N GLN A 283 -21.27 -11.75 5.88
CA GLN A 283 -22.59 -11.84 6.50
C GLN A 283 -22.85 -10.75 7.56
N GLY A 284 -22.72 -9.52 7.13
CA GLY A 284 -23.11 -8.37 7.92
C GLY A 284 -22.15 -8.01 9.06
N PRO A 285 -22.10 -6.75 9.44
CA PRO A 285 -21.15 -6.28 10.44
C PRO A 285 -21.56 -6.77 11.83
N VAL A 286 -20.69 -7.53 12.48
CA VAL A 286 -20.78 -7.72 13.92
C VAL A 286 -20.75 -6.35 14.60
N ARG A 287 -21.69 -6.07 15.50
CA ARG A 287 -21.74 -4.84 16.27
C ARG A 287 -21.30 -5.11 17.69
N TYR A 288 -20.60 -4.16 18.25
CA TYR A 288 -19.97 -4.25 19.54
C TYR A 288 -20.48 -3.12 20.45
N GLY A 289 -20.76 -3.44 21.69
CA GLY A 289 -21.04 -2.50 22.78
C GLY A 289 -20.18 -2.83 23.99
N ILE A 290 -19.54 -1.84 24.57
CA ILE A 290 -18.80 -1.98 25.82
C ILE A 290 -19.62 -1.37 26.94
N SER A 291 -19.69 -2.07 28.08
CA SER A 291 -20.30 -1.50 29.27
C SER A 291 -19.48 -0.26 29.72
N PRO A 292 -20.11 0.78 30.25
CA PRO A 292 -19.42 2.00 30.66
C PRO A 292 -18.33 1.79 31.72
N ASP A 293 -18.43 0.74 32.51
CA ASP A 293 -17.41 0.30 33.48
C ASP A 293 -16.25 -0.48 32.82
N GLY A 294 -16.31 -0.72 31.52
CA GLY A 294 -15.30 -1.44 30.73
C GLY A 294 -15.18 -2.93 31.02
N LYS A 295 -16.12 -3.53 31.78
CA LYS A 295 -16.01 -4.93 32.21
C LYS A 295 -16.65 -5.93 31.24
N TRP A 296 -17.62 -5.49 30.45
CA TRP A 296 -18.38 -6.35 29.56
C TRP A 296 -18.24 -5.88 28.09
N LEU A 297 -17.92 -6.83 27.24
CA LEU A 297 -18.11 -6.73 25.80
C LEU A 297 -19.41 -7.44 25.45
N CYS A 298 -20.33 -6.68 24.86
CA CYS A 298 -21.55 -7.22 24.26
C CYS A 298 -21.44 -7.17 22.75
N LEU A 299 -21.96 -8.18 22.06
CA LEU A 299 -21.96 -8.18 20.59
C LEU A 299 -23.26 -8.79 20.05
N SER A 300 -23.71 -8.27 18.93
CA SER A 300 -24.77 -8.78 18.10
C SER A 300 -24.18 -9.46 16.87
N GLY A 301 -24.57 -10.72 16.60
CA GLY A 301 -23.94 -11.57 15.59
C GLY A 301 -22.81 -12.44 16.17
N PRO A 302 -22.21 -13.33 15.42
CA PRO A 302 -22.38 -13.57 13.99
C PRO A 302 -23.74 -14.22 13.69
N PHE A 303 -24.27 -13.89 12.51
CA PHE A 303 -25.50 -14.53 12.07
C PHE A 303 -25.14 -15.68 11.13
N PRO A 304 -25.41 -16.94 11.52
CA PRO A 304 -25.34 -18.00 10.55
C PRO A 304 -26.32 -17.69 9.42
N THR A 305 -25.97 -18.07 8.20
CA THR A 305 -26.94 -18.08 7.09
C THR A 305 -28.14 -18.93 7.51
N LYS A 306 -29.30 -18.71 6.89
CA LYS A 306 -30.52 -19.52 7.13
C LYS A 306 -30.23 -21.02 7.16
N ASP A 307 -29.31 -21.50 6.33
CA ASP A 307 -28.91 -22.89 6.17
C ASP A 307 -27.93 -23.37 7.26
N ARG A 308 -27.40 -22.47 8.10
CA ARG A 308 -26.41 -22.75 9.15
C ARG A 308 -26.89 -22.37 10.55
N ALA A 309 -28.09 -21.83 10.69
CA ALA A 309 -28.70 -21.59 11.98
C ALA A 309 -28.98 -22.93 12.66
N THR A 310 -28.53 -23.08 13.90
CA THR A 310 -28.79 -24.24 14.73
C THR A 310 -29.58 -23.82 15.95
N PRO A 311 -30.26 -24.75 16.68
CA PRO A 311 -30.89 -24.42 17.92
C PRO A 311 -29.94 -23.80 18.97
N GLN A 312 -28.65 -24.11 18.86
CA GLN A 312 -27.60 -23.58 19.74
C GLN A 312 -27.13 -22.17 19.33
N ILE A 313 -27.34 -21.78 18.06
CA ILE A 313 -26.99 -20.47 17.51
C ILE A 313 -28.21 -19.91 16.77
N PRO A 314 -29.25 -19.49 17.51
CA PRO A 314 -30.42 -18.92 16.87
C PRO A 314 -30.09 -17.58 16.23
N LEU A 315 -30.76 -17.28 15.12
CA LEU A 315 -30.75 -15.94 14.56
C LEU A 315 -31.15 -14.90 15.61
N GLY A 316 -30.43 -13.79 15.66
CA GLY A 316 -30.71 -12.74 16.64
C GLY A 316 -30.06 -12.93 18.01
N SER A 317 -29.10 -13.83 18.15
CA SER A 317 -28.32 -14.00 19.39
C SER A 317 -27.54 -12.75 19.75
N ILE A 318 -27.58 -12.39 21.02
CA ILE A 318 -26.77 -11.36 21.67
C ILE A 318 -25.81 -12.06 22.62
N TRP A 319 -24.55 -11.79 22.47
CA TRP A 319 -23.47 -12.39 23.23
C TRP A 319 -22.81 -11.41 24.16
N ARG A 320 -22.22 -11.91 25.25
CA ARG A 320 -21.36 -11.09 26.10
C ARG A 320 -20.14 -11.88 26.60
N MET A 321 -19.06 -11.13 26.88
CA MET A 321 -17.80 -11.63 27.41
C MET A 321 -17.27 -10.68 28.48
N ARG A 322 -16.74 -11.23 29.59
CA ARG A 322 -16.03 -10.43 30.58
C ARG A 322 -14.64 -10.02 30.06
N LEU A 323 -14.29 -8.77 30.29
CA LEU A 323 -13.01 -8.17 29.89
C LEU A 323 -12.02 -8.00 31.06
N ASP A 324 -12.52 -8.05 32.30
CA ASP A 324 -11.76 -7.84 33.54
C ASP A 324 -11.37 -9.11 34.28
N GLY A 325 -11.78 -10.28 33.76
CA GLY A 325 -11.53 -11.58 34.38
C GLY A 325 -10.58 -12.47 33.56
N PRO A 326 -10.09 -13.56 34.16
CA PRO A 326 -9.26 -14.54 33.46
C PRO A 326 -10.07 -15.38 32.46
N ASP A 327 -11.39 -15.42 32.60
CA ASP A 327 -12.28 -16.17 31.74
C ASP A 327 -12.85 -15.27 30.64
N THR A 328 -12.38 -15.50 29.43
CA THR A 328 -12.80 -14.78 28.22
C THR A 328 -13.91 -15.52 27.47
N LYS A 329 -14.65 -16.39 28.14
CA LYS A 329 -15.71 -17.21 27.55
C LYS A 329 -16.90 -16.33 27.13
N MET A 330 -17.32 -16.44 25.86
CA MET A 330 -18.58 -15.89 25.39
C MET A 330 -19.76 -16.65 25.92
N THR A 331 -20.77 -15.92 26.39
CA THR A 331 -22.06 -16.47 26.82
C THR A 331 -23.20 -15.75 26.10
N THR A 332 -24.28 -16.45 25.81
CA THR A 332 -25.52 -15.87 25.32
C THR A 332 -26.13 -15.01 26.42
N LEU A 333 -26.38 -13.75 26.14
CA LEU A 333 -27.11 -12.86 27.02
C LEU A 333 -28.63 -12.98 26.77
N ALA A 334 -29.02 -12.82 25.50
CA ALA A 334 -30.40 -12.84 25.07
C ALA A 334 -30.52 -13.28 23.61
N VAL A 335 -31.71 -13.56 23.17
CA VAL A 335 -32.04 -13.82 21.78
C VAL A 335 -33.19 -12.92 21.36
N VAL A 336 -32.99 -12.11 20.33
CA VAL A 336 -34.06 -11.37 19.64
C VAL A 336 -34.63 -12.29 18.57
N PRO A 337 -35.88 -12.81 18.74
CA PRO A 337 -36.48 -13.71 17.77
C PRO A 337 -36.59 -13.02 16.40
N ALA A 338 -35.99 -13.61 15.40
CA ALA A 338 -35.90 -13.09 14.03
C ALA A 338 -36.78 -13.91 13.08
N THR A 339 -37.31 -13.26 12.05
CA THR A 339 -38.08 -13.91 11.00
C THR A 339 -37.15 -14.72 10.09
N PRO A 340 -37.37 -16.04 9.89
CA PRO A 340 -36.44 -16.92 9.20
C PRO A 340 -36.31 -16.67 7.67
N ASP A 341 -37.24 -15.92 7.08
CA ASP A 341 -37.39 -15.77 5.63
C ASP A 341 -36.44 -14.76 4.96
N GLY A 342 -35.59 -14.07 5.73
CA GLY A 342 -34.57 -13.16 5.22
C GLY A 342 -35.12 -11.92 4.53
N THR A 343 -36.27 -11.43 4.94
CA THR A 343 -36.94 -10.26 4.34
C THR A 343 -36.47 -8.92 4.92
N TRP A 344 -35.40 -8.94 5.68
CA TRP A 344 -34.87 -7.76 6.37
C TRP A 344 -34.41 -6.67 5.38
N GLY A 345 -34.84 -5.43 5.63
CA GLY A 345 -34.43 -4.27 4.82
C GLY A 345 -35.04 -4.20 3.44
N LYS A 346 -36.19 -4.85 3.18
CA LYS A 346 -36.92 -4.71 1.92
C LYS A 346 -37.56 -3.33 1.81
N GLU A 347 -36.91 -2.40 1.13
CA GLU A 347 -37.58 -1.27 0.52
C GLU A 347 -37.62 -1.45 -1.00
N GLY A 348 -38.77 -1.30 -1.61
CA GLY A 348 -38.95 -1.43 -3.07
C GLY A 348 -38.76 -2.85 -3.63
N GLY A 349 -38.91 -3.90 -2.82
CA GLY A 349 -38.90 -5.30 -3.29
C GLY A 349 -37.51 -5.89 -3.58
N LYS A 350 -36.43 -5.14 -3.38
CA LYS A 350 -35.05 -5.60 -3.53
C LYS A 350 -34.37 -5.73 -2.18
N ASN A 351 -33.78 -6.89 -1.92
CA ASN A 351 -33.02 -7.14 -0.70
C ASN A 351 -31.60 -6.59 -0.86
N TYR A 352 -31.33 -5.37 -0.38
CA TYR A 352 -30.00 -4.75 -0.44
C TYR A 352 -29.18 -4.95 0.85
N ASP A 353 -29.77 -5.57 1.88
CA ASP A 353 -29.15 -5.68 3.18
C ASP A 353 -29.11 -7.14 3.67
N SER A 354 -27.96 -7.78 3.46
CA SER A 354 -27.69 -9.14 3.95
C SER A 354 -27.19 -9.16 5.41
N SER A 355 -27.26 -8.05 6.13
CA SER A 355 -26.58 -7.88 7.42
C SER A 355 -27.30 -8.47 8.63
N GLY A 356 -28.44 -9.11 8.42
CA GLY A 356 -29.20 -9.78 9.48
C GLY A 356 -30.28 -8.92 10.17
N PRO A 357 -31.05 -9.52 11.08
CA PRO A 357 -32.21 -8.88 11.68
C PRO A 357 -31.87 -7.88 12.78
N ILE A 358 -30.74 -8.06 13.46
CA ILE A 358 -30.29 -7.17 14.54
C ILE A 358 -29.01 -6.46 14.18
N HIS A 359 -28.90 -5.21 14.57
CA HIS A 359 -27.78 -4.34 14.24
C HIS A 359 -27.14 -3.71 15.47
N GLY A 360 -27.15 -2.39 15.57
CA GLY A 360 -26.46 -1.63 16.60
C GLY A 360 -26.74 -2.14 18.02
N ILE A 361 -25.74 -2.10 18.86
CA ILE A 361 -25.81 -2.47 20.26
C ILE A 361 -25.13 -1.42 21.14
N ALA A 362 -25.71 -1.06 22.25
CA ALA A 362 -25.14 -0.17 23.25
C ALA A 362 -25.47 -0.67 24.67
N VAL A 363 -24.67 -0.25 25.64
CA VAL A 363 -24.84 -0.59 27.04
C VAL A 363 -24.91 0.70 27.87
N ASP A 364 -25.90 0.87 28.73
CA ASP A 364 -26.01 2.02 29.61
C ASP A 364 -25.24 1.85 30.94
N LEU A 365 -25.25 2.89 31.76
CA LEU A 365 -24.59 2.89 33.08
C LEU A 365 -25.17 1.87 34.08
N LYS A 366 -26.39 1.40 33.85
CA LYS A 366 -27.06 0.37 34.69
C LYS A 366 -26.78 -1.06 34.20
N GLY A 367 -26.07 -1.20 33.06
CA GLY A 367 -25.84 -2.48 32.45
C GLY A 367 -26.97 -2.92 31.49
N ASN A 368 -27.97 -2.08 31.23
CA ASN A 368 -29.01 -2.42 30.27
C ASN A 368 -28.45 -2.41 28.86
N VAL A 369 -28.86 -3.37 28.04
CA VAL A 369 -28.38 -3.58 26.68
C VAL A 369 -29.45 -3.18 25.67
N TYR A 370 -29.15 -2.22 24.83
CA TYR A 370 -30.01 -1.70 23.77
C TYR A 370 -29.62 -2.33 22.44
N VAL A 371 -30.56 -2.88 21.69
CA VAL A 371 -30.29 -3.59 20.43
C VAL A 371 -31.25 -3.13 19.35
N CYS A 372 -30.73 -2.72 18.20
CA CYS A 372 -31.52 -2.40 17.02
C CYS A 372 -32.09 -3.67 16.41
N ASP A 373 -33.40 -3.87 16.55
CA ASP A 373 -34.19 -4.96 15.96
C ASP A 373 -34.88 -4.42 14.70
N ARG A 374 -34.21 -4.64 13.55
CA ARG A 374 -34.71 -4.16 12.23
C ARG A 374 -35.88 -4.98 11.72
N ASP A 375 -36.01 -6.21 12.17
CA ASP A 375 -37.10 -7.10 11.79
C ASP A 375 -38.44 -6.62 12.32
N LYS A 376 -38.40 -5.94 13.47
CA LYS A 376 -39.63 -5.43 14.15
C LYS A 376 -39.67 -3.92 14.26
N ASP A 377 -38.80 -3.21 13.51
CA ASP A 377 -38.77 -1.73 13.51
C ASP A 377 -38.73 -1.12 14.94
N ARG A 378 -37.83 -1.66 15.80
CA ARG A 378 -37.68 -1.20 17.20
C ARG A 378 -36.23 -1.27 17.68
N VAL A 379 -35.95 -0.53 18.74
CA VAL A 379 -34.78 -0.83 19.60
C VAL A 379 -35.31 -1.58 20.82
N VAL A 380 -34.89 -2.80 21.04
CA VAL A 380 -35.26 -3.62 22.22
C VAL A 380 -34.25 -3.39 23.33
N VAL A 381 -34.73 -3.36 24.58
CA VAL A 381 -33.92 -3.12 25.78
C VAL A 381 -33.97 -4.32 26.70
N PHE A 382 -32.79 -4.83 27.05
CA PHE A 382 -32.63 -5.94 28.02
C PHE A 382 -31.93 -5.44 29.27
N ASP A 383 -32.25 -6.03 30.42
CA ASP A 383 -31.48 -5.86 31.63
C ASP A 383 -30.16 -6.67 31.57
N ASP A 384 -29.33 -6.56 32.60
CA ASP A 384 -28.06 -7.27 32.71
C ASP A 384 -28.20 -8.79 32.86
N ALA A 385 -29.40 -9.30 33.17
CA ALA A 385 -29.75 -10.72 33.19
C ALA A 385 -30.28 -11.24 31.83
N GLY A 386 -30.45 -10.37 30.83
CA GLY A 386 -30.96 -10.70 29.52
C GLY A 386 -32.47 -10.75 29.41
N LYS A 387 -33.21 -10.21 30.40
CA LYS A 387 -34.65 -10.09 30.34
C LYS A 387 -35.04 -8.83 29.57
N GLU A 388 -35.99 -8.94 28.64
CA GLU A 388 -36.55 -7.77 27.90
C GLU A 388 -37.34 -6.90 28.92
N ILE A 389 -36.93 -5.62 29.02
CA ILE A 389 -37.51 -4.64 29.96
C ILE A 389 -38.21 -3.48 29.25
N GLY A 390 -38.07 -3.36 27.94
CA GLY A 390 -38.76 -2.33 27.16
C GLY A 390 -38.30 -2.26 25.70
N GLU A 391 -38.91 -1.31 24.97
CA GLU A 391 -38.61 -1.08 23.56
C GLU A 391 -38.79 0.40 23.20
N ILE A 392 -38.19 0.80 22.05
CA ILE A 392 -38.35 2.11 21.41
C ILE A 392 -38.81 1.86 19.96
N PRO A 393 -40.01 2.32 19.56
CA PRO A 393 -40.41 2.24 18.15
C PRO A 393 -39.48 3.07 17.26
N ALA A 394 -38.84 2.44 16.31
CA ALA A 394 -37.91 3.09 15.38
C ALA A 394 -37.87 2.30 14.07
N LYS A 395 -38.30 2.89 12.96
CA LYS A 395 -38.29 2.22 11.66
C LYS A 395 -36.87 2.07 11.12
N ASN A 396 -36.48 0.87 10.74
CA ASN A 396 -35.12 0.53 10.23
C ASN A 396 -33.97 1.01 11.14
N PRO A 397 -33.95 0.71 12.46
CA PRO A 397 -32.88 1.15 13.34
C PRO A 397 -31.57 0.44 12.98
N ASP A 398 -30.45 1.17 12.92
CA ASP A 398 -29.15 0.64 12.52
C ASP A 398 -28.06 0.83 13.58
N VAL A 399 -27.98 2.01 14.19
CA VAL A 399 -27.04 2.32 15.26
C VAL A 399 -27.78 2.86 16.45
N VAL A 400 -27.41 2.41 17.63
CA VAL A 400 -27.88 2.97 18.90
C VAL A 400 -26.69 3.35 19.78
N ALA A 401 -26.80 4.49 20.46
CA ALA A 401 -25.85 4.91 21.49
C ALA A 401 -26.61 5.51 22.68
N VAL A 402 -26.02 5.39 23.86
CA VAL A 402 -26.58 5.96 25.08
C VAL A 402 -25.62 7.00 25.64
N HIS A 403 -26.17 8.18 25.98
CA HIS A 403 -25.37 9.23 26.58
C HIS A 403 -24.85 8.81 27.96
N PRO A 404 -23.50 8.86 28.19
CA PRO A 404 -22.88 8.26 29.36
C PRO A 404 -23.23 8.97 30.70
N LYS A 405 -23.84 10.16 30.67
CA LYS A 405 -24.24 10.90 31.88
C LYS A 405 -25.76 11.07 32.04
N THR A 406 -26.46 11.35 30.94
CA THR A 406 -27.90 11.68 31.01
C THR A 406 -28.80 10.47 30.75
N GLY A 407 -28.27 9.43 30.10
CA GLY A 407 -29.07 8.28 29.66
C GLY A 407 -29.91 8.55 28.41
N ALA A 408 -29.76 9.72 27.75
CA ALA A 408 -30.42 10.00 26.48
C ALA A 408 -29.99 8.97 25.42
N ILE A 409 -30.94 8.54 24.59
CA ILE A 409 -30.74 7.46 23.64
C ILE A 409 -30.77 8.08 22.25
N TYR A 410 -29.73 7.78 21.45
CA TYR A 410 -29.58 8.23 20.06
C TYR A 410 -29.72 7.03 19.15
N VAL A 411 -30.56 7.12 18.13
CA VAL A 411 -30.79 6.03 17.18
C VAL A 411 -30.61 6.57 15.76
N ILE A 412 -29.73 5.95 14.99
CA ILE A 412 -29.65 6.20 13.55
C ILE A 412 -30.55 5.18 12.85
N ARG A 413 -31.51 5.67 12.09
CA ARG A 413 -32.34 4.88 11.18
C ARG A 413 -31.77 4.98 9.79
N ARG A 414 -31.63 3.85 9.09
CA ARG A 414 -31.00 3.79 7.76
C ARG A 414 -31.99 3.25 6.72
N PHE A 415 -32.12 4.00 5.64
CA PHE A 415 -33.00 3.67 4.52
C PHE A 415 -32.16 3.45 3.27
N CYS A 416 -32.25 2.28 2.66
CA CYS A 416 -31.49 1.89 1.48
C CYS A 416 -32.17 2.44 0.21
N ASN A 417 -31.51 3.33 -0.50
CA ASN A 417 -32.01 3.93 -1.75
C ASN A 417 -31.37 3.30 -3.00
N GLY A 418 -30.57 2.24 -2.84
CA GLY A 418 -29.83 1.53 -3.88
C GLY A 418 -28.61 0.82 -3.32
N TRP A 419 -27.79 0.24 -4.19
CA TRP A 419 -26.65 -0.58 -3.78
C TRP A 419 -25.64 0.14 -2.87
N ASN A 420 -25.47 1.44 -3.02
CA ASN A 420 -24.43 2.19 -2.31
C ASN A 420 -24.94 3.52 -1.72
N THR A 421 -26.24 3.82 -1.76
CA THR A 421 -26.76 5.09 -1.27
C THR A 421 -27.79 4.86 -0.18
N HIS A 422 -27.50 5.38 1.01
CA HIS A 422 -28.37 5.25 2.16
C HIS A 422 -28.70 6.63 2.72
N SER A 423 -29.98 6.96 2.82
CA SER A 423 -30.42 8.09 3.62
C SER A 423 -30.52 7.69 5.08
N MET A 424 -30.17 8.60 5.96
CA MET A 424 -30.11 8.36 7.40
C MET A 424 -30.88 9.43 8.17
N VAL A 425 -31.49 9.01 9.27
CA VAL A 425 -32.14 9.91 10.22
C VAL A 425 -31.61 9.60 11.61
N LEU A 426 -31.11 10.60 12.31
CA LEU A 426 -30.75 10.53 13.70
C LEU A 426 -31.93 11.00 14.54
N ASP A 427 -32.36 10.16 15.48
CA ASP A 427 -33.39 10.48 16.47
C ASP A 427 -32.82 10.44 17.87
N LYS A 428 -33.27 11.33 18.75
CA LYS A 428 -33.01 11.35 20.19
C LYS A 428 -34.24 11.01 21.00
N PHE A 429 -34.09 10.16 22.00
CA PHE A 429 -35.12 9.78 22.95
C PHE A 429 -34.62 10.01 24.39
N ASN A 430 -35.55 10.41 25.29
CA ASN A 430 -35.23 10.59 26.71
C ASN A 430 -35.45 9.34 27.54
N GLY A 431 -35.94 8.25 26.94
CA GLY A 431 -36.20 6.98 27.60
C GLY A 431 -36.80 5.97 26.63
N TYR A 432 -37.09 4.78 27.11
CA TYR A 432 -37.69 3.71 26.33
C TYR A 432 -39.14 3.41 26.82
N GLY A 433 -39.98 2.90 25.93
CA GLY A 433 -41.38 2.54 26.15
C GLY A 433 -42.06 2.45 24.78
N LYS A 434 -43.19 1.72 24.71
CA LYS A 434 -43.95 1.53 23.46
C LYS A 434 -44.47 2.85 22.86
N ASP A 435 -44.63 3.86 23.69
CA ASP A 435 -45.11 5.20 23.28
C ASP A 435 -43.95 6.19 23.17
N ALA A 436 -42.69 5.78 23.24
CA ALA A 436 -41.56 6.66 23.11
C ALA A 436 -41.56 7.36 21.75
N ARG A 437 -41.34 8.66 21.76
CA ARG A 437 -41.25 9.51 20.54
C ARG A 437 -39.93 10.26 20.56
N PRO A 438 -39.34 10.52 19.40
CA PRO A 438 -38.12 11.33 19.34
C PRO A 438 -38.39 12.76 19.83
N VAL A 439 -37.52 13.26 20.69
CA VAL A 439 -37.55 14.66 21.16
C VAL A 439 -36.75 15.59 20.25
N ALA A 440 -35.84 15.02 19.45
CA ALA A 440 -35.09 15.71 18.39
C ALA A 440 -34.83 14.75 17.24
N SER A 441 -34.80 15.27 16.01
CA SER A 441 -34.47 14.52 14.81
C SER A 441 -33.62 15.33 13.85
N PHE A 442 -32.69 14.66 13.13
CA PHE A 442 -31.87 15.24 12.07
C PHE A 442 -31.77 14.28 10.87
N ALA A 443 -32.13 14.77 9.67
CA ALA A 443 -32.29 13.93 8.48
C ALA A 443 -31.46 14.39 7.25
N LYS A 444 -30.48 15.28 7.47
CA LYS A 444 -29.72 15.92 6.37
C LYS A 444 -28.37 15.26 6.10
N PHE A 445 -28.28 13.93 6.15
CA PHE A 445 -27.03 13.25 5.81
C PHE A 445 -27.25 11.90 5.12
N HIS A 446 -26.27 11.52 4.31
CA HIS A 446 -26.23 10.27 3.55
C HIS A 446 -24.91 9.56 3.77
N ARG A 447 -24.86 8.30 3.47
CA ARG A 447 -23.62 7.52 3.45
C ARG A 447 -23.68 6.36 2.46
N ASN A 448 -22.51 6.02 1.90
CA ASN A 448 -22.33 4.88 1.01
C ASN A 448 -21.98 3.58 1.76
N ASN A 449 -21.80 3.59 3.08
CA ASN A 449 -21.41 2.46 3.93
C ASN A 449 -22.17 2.47 5.27
N TRP A 450 -21.86 1.50 6.13
CA TRP A 450 -22.45 1.32 7.45
C TRP A 450 -22.25 2.57 8.33
N PRO A 451 -23.30 3.12 8.93
CA PRO A 451 -23.18 4.30 9.79
C PRO A 451 -22.36 3.97 11.05
N GLN A 452 -21.59 4.93 11.50
CA GLN A 452 -20.80 4.90 12.73
C GLN A 452 -21.10 6.18 13.51
N MET A 453 -21.28 6.05 14.83
CA MET A 453 -21.56 7.18 15.70
C MET A 453 -20.78 7.08 17.01
N ALA A 454 -20.25 8.19 17.49
CA ALA A 454 -19.71 8.33 18.84
C ALA A 454 -20.34 9.54 19.55
N VAL A 455 -20.59 9.39 20.83
CA VAL A 455 -21.14 10.43 21.70
C VAL A 455 -20.01 10.99 22.53
N ALA A 456 -19.66 12.26 22.31
CA ALA A 456 -18.65 12.98 23.06
C ALA A 456 -19.29 13.95 24.07
N VAL A 457 -18.81 13.91 25.30
CA VAL A 457 -19.23 14.85 26.33
C VAL A 457 -18.07 15.76 26.67
N ASN A 458 -18.15 17.02 26.22
CA ASN A 458 -17.12 18.03 26.45
C ASN A 458 -17.71 19.15 27.33
N GLY A 459 -17.42 19.09 28.63
CA GLY A 459 -18.02 19.98 29.61
C GLY A 459 -19.54 19.84 29.64
N ALA A 460 -20.28 20.92 29.35
CA ALA A 460 -21.73 20.97 29.25
C ALA A 460 -22.25 20.60 27.82
N ARG A 461 -21.36 20.47 26.84
CA ARG A 461 -21.73 20.18 25.45
C ARG A 461 -21.76 18.68 25.20
N THR A 462 -22.74 18.23 24.45
CA THR A 462 -22.80 16.87 23.91
C THR A 462 -22.60 16.95 22.40
N LEU A 463 -21.55 16.37 21.90
CA LEU A 463 -21.24 16.28 20.46
C LEU A 463 -21.45 14.86 19.98
N LEU A 464 -22.09 14.74 18.83
CA LEU A 464 -22.32 13.50 18.14
C LEU A 464 -21.46 13.49 16.89
N TRP A 465 -20.49 12.58 16.85
CA TRP A 465 -19.62 12.38 15.72
C TRP A 465 -20.12 11.21 14.89
N PHE A 466 -20.23 11.36 13.59
CA PHE A 466 -20.56 10.26 12.70
C PHE A 466 -19.93 10.43 11.33
N ALA A 467 -19.62 9.29 10.73
CA ALA A 467 -19.17 9.22 9.37
C ALA A 467 -20.38 9.35 8.43
N GLY A 468 -20.38 10.34 7.53
CA GLY A 468 -21.45 10.60 6.59
C GLY A 468 -21.07 11.69 5.59
N VAL A 469 -21.98 11.97 4.68
CA VAL A 469 -21.88 13.03 3.67
C VAL A 469 -23.12 13.89 3.80
N ALA A 470 -22.98 15.22 3.71
CA ALA A 470 -24.14 16.10 3.68
C ALA A 470 -25.04 15.77 2.49
N ALA A 471 -26.37 15.97 2.65
CA ALA A 471 -27.33 15.57 1.62
C ALA A 471 -27.09 16.22 0.26
N ASP A 472 -26.62 17.47 0.26
CA ASP A 472 -26.32 18.22 -0.97
C ASP A 472 -25.08 17.67 -1.69
N ASP A 473 -24.08 17.19 -0.94
CA ASP A 473 -22.86 16.62 -1.47
C ASP A 473 -23.05 15.19 -2.00
N ALA A 474 -24.12 14.50 -1.62
CA ALA A 474 -24.44 13.15 -2.11
C ALA A 474 -24.72 13.10 -3.62
N LYS A 475 -24.98 14.24 -4.25
CA LYS A 475 -25.16 14.37 -5.71
C LYS A 475 -23.85 14.45 -6.48
N LEU A 476 -22.73 14.74 -5.81
CA LEU A 476 -21.42 14.79 -6.40
C LEU A 476 -20.90 13.38 -6.71
N ALA A 477 -20.02 13.26 -7.69
CA ALA A 477 -19.34 12.00 -7.95
C ALA A 477 -18.52 11.56 -6.71
N THR A 478 -18.35 10.27 -6.51
CA THR A 478 -17.76 9.70 -5.28
C THR A 478 -16.40 10.31 -4.92
N HIS A 479 -15.58 10.63 -5.91
CA HIS A 479 -14.26 11.25 -5.73
C HIS A 479 -14.32 12.78 -5.50
N GLU A 480 -15.49 13.39 -5.69
CA GLU A 480 -15.71 14.83 -5.47
C GLU A 480 -16.43 15.12 -4.16
N GLN A 481 -16.95 14.08 -3.49
CA GLN A 481 -17.67 14.23 -2.24
C GLN A 481 -16.69 14.55 -1.10
N PRO A 482 -16.84 15.71 -0.44
CA PRO A 482 -16.08 15.97 0.77
C PRO A 482 -16.59 15.05 1.89
N ARG A 483 -15.92 13.91 2.07
CA ARG A 483 -16.32 12.91 3.08
C ARG A 483 -15.78 13.33 4.45
N LYS A 484 -16.27 14.41 4.97
CA LYS A 484 -15.95 14.88 6.33
C LYS A 484 -16.68 14.01 7.36
N LEU A 485 -16.10 13.84 8.53
CA LEU A 485 -16.85 13.43 9.69
C LEU A 485 -17.84 14.55 10.03
N PHE A 486 -19.08 14.17 10.19
CA PHE A 486 -20.15 15.10 10.53
C PHE A 486 -20.25 15.22 12.05
N VAL A 487 -20.43 16.44 12.54
CA VAL A 487 -20.58 16.69 13.98
C VAL A 487 -21.86 17.45 14.23
N LEU A 488 -22.68 16.94 15.13
CA LEU A 488 -23.85 17.63 15.62
C LEU A 488 -23.70 17.92 17.12
N GLU A 489 -24.11 19.10 17.55
CA GLU A 489 -24.30 19.39 18.96
C GLU A 489 -25.76 19.14 19.36
N ASP A 490 -25.93 18.36 20.41
CA ASP A 490 -27.25 18.18 21.03
C ASP A 490 -27.61 19.38 21.89
N LYS A 491 -28.61 20.16 21.46
CA LYS A 491 -29.15 21.31 22.16
C LYS A 491 -30.40 21.00 23.00
N GLY A 492 -30.65 19.72 23.28
CA GLY A 492 -31.82 19.27 24.03
C GLY A 492 -32.92 18.78 23.09
N ASN A 493 -33.67 19.68 22.50
CA ASN A 493 -34.81 19.37 21.64
C ASN A 493 -34.49 19.52 20.14
N GLU A 494 -33.27 19.86 19.82
CA GLU A 494 -32.79 19.99 18.44
C GLU A 494 -31.32 19.60 18.31
N PHE A 495 -30.88 19.33 17.10
CA PHE A 495 -29.50 19.12 16.75
C PHE A 495 -28.98 20.28 15.90
N GLN A 496 -27.85 20.82 16.27
CA GLN A 496 -27.16 21.86 15.53
C GLN A 496 -25.90 21.30 14.86
N ALA A 497 -25.73 21.45 13.55
CA ALA A 497 -24.51 21.10 12.86
C ALA A 497 -23.37 22.01 13.34
N VAL A 498 -22.24 21.39 13.64
CA VAL A 498 -20.99 22.07 14.04
C VAL A 498 -20.04 22.01 12.87
N ASP A 499 -19.66 23.17 12.34
CA ASP A 499 -18.61 23.26 11.34
C ASP A 499 -17.26 23.31 12.08
N LEU A 500 -16.47 22.26 11.90
CA LEU A 500 -15.12 22.18 12.45
C LEU A 500 -14.13 22.61 11.37
N ALA A 501 -13.25 23.55 11.72
CA ALA A 501 -12.14 23.95 10.84
C ALA A 501 -11.20 22.77 10.55
N PHE A 502 -11.14 21.81 11.48
CA PHE A 502 -10.34 20.60 11.41
C PHE A 502 -11.23 19.39 11.66
N GLY A 503 -10.80 18.24 11.19
CA GLY A 503 -11.48 16.98 11.47
C GLY A 503 -11.18 15.90 10.44
N PRO A 504 -11.31 14.64 10.84
CA PRO A 504 -11.07 13.52 9.94
C PRO A 504 -11.94 13.64 8.68
N GLN A 505 -11.33 13.38 7.54
CA GLN A 505 -11.98 13.40 6.24
C GLN A 505 -11.79 12.05 5.57
N SER A 506 -12.72 11.64 4.74
CA SER A 506 -12.56 10.47 3.90
C SER A 506 -12.66 10.92 2.44
N ASP A 507 -11.60 10.71 1.69
CA ASP A 507 -11.53 11.04 0.26
C ASP A 507 -11.73 9.82 -0.65
N GLY A 508 -12.29 8.74 -0.11
CA GLY A 508 -12.45 7.49 -0.81
C GLY A 508 -11.23 6.60 -0.63
N GLN A 509 -10.30 6.58 -1.54
CA GLN A 509 -9.18 5.65 -1.53
C GLN A 509 -7.89 6.39 -1.82
N ALA A 510 -7.33 7.04 -0.82
CA ALA A 510 -6.09 7.78 -0.99
C ALA A 510 -4.91 7.02 -0.38
N ASP A 511 -4.39 6.04 -1.07
CA ASP A 511 -3.10 5.44 -0.77
C ASP A 511 -2.16 5.63 -1.95
N PHE A 512 -0.97 6.10 -1.68
CA PHE A 512 0.06 6.23 -2.69
C PHE A 512 0.78 4.89 -2.84
N ALA A 513 0.48 4.19 -3.93
CA ALA A 513 0.99 2.84 -4.16
C ALA A 513 2.02 2.76 -5.28
N ARG A 514 1.93 3.65 -6.28
CA ARG A 514 2.83 3.66 -7.44
C ARG A 514 3.37 5.04 -7.67
N ILE A 515 4.62 5.08 -8.10
CA ILE A 515 5.35 6.31 -8.34
C ILE A 515 6.13 6.23 -9.66
N ALA A 516 6.16 7.33 -10.38
CA ALA A 516 7.12 7.58 -11.45
C ALA A 516 7.73 8.95 -11.23
N SER A 517 9.05 9.04 -11.36
CA SER A 517 9.78 10.29 -11.29
C SER A 517 10.06 10.86 -12.68
N ASP A 518 10.06 12.17 -12.79
CA ASP A 518 10.58 12.90 -13.95
C ASP A 518 11.90 13.57 -13.58
N PRO A 519 13.03 12.98 -13.91
CA PRO A 519 14.33 13.54 -13.56
C PRO A 519 14.68 14.81 -14.36
N LEU A 520 13.96 15.09 -15.44
CA LEU A 520 14.18 16.30 -16.25
C LEU A 520 13.57 17.55 -15.62
N ARG A 521 12.48 17.36 -14.82
CA ARG A 521 11.70 18.44 -14.21
C ARG A 521 11.69 18.42 -12.69
N GLU A 522 12.36 17.44 -12.07
CA GLU A 522 12.28 17.17 -10.61
C GLU A 522 10.82 17.04 -10.13
N GLU A 523 10.00 16.29 -10.87
CA GLU A 523 8.60 16.05 -10.56
C GLU A 523 8.35 14.58 -10.21
N VAL A 524 7.31 14.35 -9.44
CA VAL A 524 6.85 13.00 -9.13
C VAL A 524 5.36 12.84 -9.42
N TYR A 525 5.03 11.75 -10.07
CA TYR A 525 3.68 11.30 -10.35
C TYR A 525 3.35 10.13 -9.45
N VAL A 526 2.24 10.20 -8.73
CA VAL A 526 1.85 9.18 -7.76
C VAL A 526 0.42 8.74 -8.05
N SER A 527 0.19 7.44 -8.18
CA SER A 527 -1.17 6.92 -8.29
C SER A 527 -1.68 6.44 -6.93
N ASN A 528 -2.96 6.69 -6.69
CA ASN A 528 -3.67 6.14 -5.55
C ASN A 528 -4.43 4.85 -5.91
N GLY A 529 -5.06 4.21 -4.91
CA GLY A 529 -5.82 2.98 -5.10
C GLY A 529 -7.04 3.08 -6.02
N GLU A 530 -7.51 4.29 -6.35
CA GLU A 530 -8.57 4.54 -7.36
C GLU A 530 -8.00 4.87 -8.74
N ASN A 531 -6.69 4.75 -8.94
CA ASN A 531 -5.98 5.12 -10.16
C ASN A 531 -6.01 6.63 -10.47
N LEU A 532 -6.29 7.46 -9.50
CA LEU A 532 -6.12 8.90 -9.61
C LEU A 532 -4.64 9.25 -9.59
N ILE A 533 -4.21 10.10 -10.52
CA ILE A 533 -2.82 10.57 -10.58
C ILE A 533 -2.69 11.92 -9.90
N TYR A 534 -1.71 12.00 -9.01
CA TYR A 534 -1.26 13.24 -8.40
C TYR A 534 0.10 13.58 -8.98
N ARG A 535 0.34 14.86 -9.24
CA ARG A 535 1.65 15.38 -9.66
C ARG A 535 2.13 16.38 -8.62
N TYR A 536 3.37 16.21 -8.21
CA TYR A 536 4.02 17.07 -7.24
C TYR A 536 5.38 17.53 -7.75
N ASP A 537 5.69 18.79 -7.49
CA ASP A 537 7.05 19.32 -7.60
C ASP A 537 7.91 18.69 -6.50
N GLY A 538 9.02 18.08 -6.88
CA GLY A 538 9.87 17.35 -5.93
C GLY A 538 10.64 18.27 -4.99
N ASP A 539 11.01 19.48 -5.44
CA ASP A 539 11.78 20.42 -4.62
C ASP A 539 10.91 21.12 -3.58
N THR A 540 9.68 21.49 -3.93
CA THR A 540 8.75 22.19 -3.02
C THR A 540 7.79 21.27 -2.29
N GLY A 541 7.45 20.12 -2.90
CA GLY A 541 6.41 19.22 -2.43
C GLY A 541 5.00 19.74 -2.77
N GLU A 542 4.88 20.85 -3.47
CA GLU A 542 3.60 21.40 -3.91
C GLU A 542 3.05 20.61 -5.10
N GLY A 543 1.75 20.52 -5.17
CA GLY A 543 1.08 19.79 -6.24
C GLY A 543 -0.29 19.27 -5.82
N GLY A 544 -0.78 18.28 -6.52
CA GLY A 544 -2.08 17.68 -6.24
C GLY A 544 -2.63 16.87 -7.39
N LEU A 545 -3.94 16.64 -7.36
CA LEU A 545 -4.67 15.84 -8.33
C LEU A 545 -4.50 16.38 -9.74
N LEU A 546 -3.94 15.54 -10.62
CA LEU A 546 -3.75 15.88 -12.02
C LEU A 546 -5.11 15.88 -12.75
N ARG A 547 -5.33 16.90 -13.57
CA ARG A 547 -6.58 17.08 -14.29
C ARG A 547 -6.33 17.27 -15.79
N LYS A 548 -7.18 16.65 -16.60
CA LYS A 548 -7.25 16.87 -18.05
C LYS A 548 -8.62 17.46 -18.38
N ASP A 549 -8.64 18.61 -19.04
CA ASP A 549 -9.89 19.32 -19.37
C ASP A 549 -10.81 19.53 -18.14
N GLY A 550 -10.20 19.90 -17.00
CA GLY A 550 -10.91 20.11 -15.74
C GLY A 550 -11.35 18.83 -15.00
N LYS A 551 -11.25 17.65 -15.61
CA LYS A 551 -11.64 16.37 -15.02
C LYS A 551 -10.43 15.64 -14.40
N PRO A 552 -10.62 14.90 -13.31
CA PRO A 552 -9.57 14.06 -12.75
C PRO A 552 -8.97 13.12 -13.79
N PHE A 553 -7.64 13.00 -13.78
CA PHE A 553 -6.92 12.12 -14.68
C PHE A 553 -6.69 10.76 -14.02
N PHE A 554 -7.14 9.69 -14.69
CA PHE A 554 -7.06 8.33 -14.20
C PHE A 554 -6.01 7.54 -14.97
N ALA A 555 -5.06 6.97 -14.26
CA ALA A 555 -4.07 6.07 -14.84
C ALA A 555 -3.60 5.04 -13.80
N PRO A 556 -3.88 3.75 -14.04
CA PRO A 556 -3.39 2.70 -13.14
C PRO A 556 -1.88 2.61 -13.08
N ASP A 557 -1.17 2.96 -14.16
CA ASP A 557 0.29 3.00 -14.18
C ASP A 557 0.80 4.04 -15.17
N LEU A 558 2.03 4.52 -14.96
CA LEU A 558 2.69 5.47 -15.85
C LEU A 558 4.22 5.38 -15.76
N ALA A 559 4.89 5.85 -16.80
CA ALA A 559 6.33 6.08 -16.84
C ALA A 559 6.64 7.40 -17.54
N VAL A 560 7.77 8.01 -17.21
CA VAL A 560 8.34 9.12 -17.94
C VAL A 560 9.46 8.59 -18.83
N GLY A 561 9.39 8.87 -20.13
CA GLY A 561 10.40 8.44 -21.09
C GLY A 561 11.67 9.29 -21.04
N TYR A 562 12.73 8.80 -21.66
CA TYR A 562 13.97 9.56 -21.84
C TYR A 562 13.77 10.82 -22.70
N ASP A 563 12.70 10.84 -23.48
CA ASP A 563 12.24 11.98 -24.30
C ASP A 563 11.41 13.01 -23.51
N GLY A 564 11.15 12.75 -22.22
CA GLY A 564 10.34 13.60 -21.35
C GLY A 564 8.83 13.53 -21.61
N LEU A 565 8.38 12.53 -22.40
CA LEU A 565 6.97 12.26 -22.62
C LEU A 565 6.43 11.32 -21.53
N LEU A 566 5.14 11.43 -21.28
CA LEU A 566 4.41 10.55 -20.39
C LEU A 566 3.86 9.35 -21.17
N TYR A 567 4.14 8.18 -20.68
CA TYR A 567 3.60 6.93 -21.18
C TYR A 567 2.63 6.39 -20.14
N VAL A 568 1.36 6.56 -20.42
CA VAL A 568 0.30 6.44 -19.44
C VAL A 568 -0.63 5.33 -19.84
N ARG A 569 -0.81 4.39 -18.95
CA ARG A 569 -1.89 3.46 -19.08
C ARG A 569 -3.18 4.15 -18.68
N SER A 570 -4.07 4.40 -19.66
CA SER A 570 -5.28 5.20 -19.44
C SER A 570 -6.50 4.33 -19.10
N GLY A 571 -7.45 4.93 -18.38
CA GLY A 571 -8.77 4.37 -18.10
C GLY A 571 -9.04 4.07 -16.64
N GLN A 572 -10.30 3.97 -16.29
CA GLN A 572 -10.79 3.61 -14.93
C GLN A 572 -10.96 2.10 -14.72
N GLY A 573 -10.87 1.31 -15.77
CA GLY A 573 -11.15 -0.12 -15.75
C GLY A 573 -9.89 -0.99 -15.89
N TYR A 574 -10.14 -2.29 -15.96
CA TYR A 574 -9.10 -3.31 -16.10
C TYR A 574 -8.49 -3.39 -17.50
N SER A 575 -8.97 -2.60 -18.45
CA SER A 575 -8.47 -2.56 -19.82
C SER A 575 -8.45 -1.14 -20.34
N GLY A 576 -7.39 -0.79 -21.05
CA GLY A 576 -7.22 0.52 -21.69
C GLY A 576 -5.94 0.53 -22.52
N PRO A 577 -5.77 1.49 -23.43
CA PRO A 577 -4.56 1.66 -24.19
C PRO A 577 -3.43 2.23 -23.32
N LEU A 578 -2.20 1.98 -23.73
CA LEU A 578 -1.05 2.73 -23.28
C LEU A 578 -0.92 3.99 -24.18
N GLU A 579 -1.08 5.16 -23.58
CA GLU A 579 -1.07 6.44 -24.31
C GLU A 579 0.26 7.16 -24.15
N ARG A 580 0.74 7.75 -25.24
CA ARG A 580 1.89 8.67 -25.24
C ARG A 580 1.38 10.12 -25.23
N LEU A 581 1.78 10.88 -24.22
CA LEU A 581 1.30 12.22 -23.96
C LEU A 581 2.47 13.18 -23.69
N THR A 582 2.27 14.46 -23.97
CA THR A 582 3.14 15.51 -23.45
C THR A 582 2.98 15.67 -21.95
N HIS A 583 3.86 16.44 -21.33
CA HIS A 583 3.74 16.83 -19.91
C HIS A 583 2.38 17.50 -19.58
N ASP A 584 1.78 18.22 -20.53
CA ASP A 584 0.46 18.85 -20.38
C ASP A 584 -0.70 17.97 -20.84
N LEU A 585 -0.46 16.65 -20.93
CA LEU A 585 -1.43 15.61 -21.29
C LEU A 585 -2.00 15.72 -22.73
N ALA A 586 -1.34 16.46 -23.63
CA ALA A 586 -1.71 16.46 -25.04
C ALA A 586 -1.24 15.17 -25.73
N PRO A 587 -2.05 14.57 -26.62
CA PRO A 587 -1.68 13.36 -27.36
C PRO A 587 -0.45 13.58 -28.26
N VAL A 588 0.46 12.60 -28.28
CA VAL A 588 1.63 12.58 -29.19
C VAL A 588 1.53 11.32 -30.06
N PRO A 589 1.10 11.45 -31.34
CA PRO A 589 0.94 10.30 -32.22
C PRO A 589 2.23 9.58 -32.54
N TYR A 590 2.15 8.27 -32.78
CA TYR A 590 3.24 7.46 -33.29
C TYR A 590 3.28 7.52 -34.83
N PRO A 591 4.48 7.57 -35.43
CA PRO A 591 4.63 7.82 -36.87
C PRO A 591 3.95 6.79 -37.78
N ALA A 592 3.94 5.52 -37.41
CA ALA A 592 3.38 4.46 -38.26
C ALA A 592 1.87 4.26 -38.11
N THR A 593 1.27 4.72 -37.01
CA THR A 593 -0.13 4.45 -36.68
C THR A 593 -1.01 5.69 -36.69
N ASP A 594 -0.40 6.88 -36.73
CA ASP A 594 -1.06 8.19 -36.58
C ASP A 594 -1.97 8.25 -35.32
N SER A 595 -1.63 7.46 -34.32
CA SER A 595 -2.34 7.34 -33.04
C SER A 595 -1.34 7.50 -31.89
N ASN A 596 -1.77 8.12 -30.79
CA ASN A 596 -0.97 8.18 -29.57
C ASN A 596 -1.14 6.93 -28.69
N LYS A 597 -1.89 5.92 -29.15
CA LYS A 597 -2.29 4.76 -28.38
C LYS A 597 -1.60 3.49 -28.86
N LEU A 598 -1.09 2.72 -27.93
CA LEU A 598 -0.60 1.37 -28.12
C LEU A 598 -1.60 0.40 -27.50
N TYR A 599 -1.83 -0.71 -28.17
CA TYR A 599 -2.75 -1.72 -27.71
C TYR A 599 -2.04 -3.06 -27.62
N ASP A 600 -2.34 -3.83 -26.58
CA ASP A 600 -1.93 -5.21 -26.53
C ASP A 600 -2.76 -6.07 -27.49
N ILE A 601 -2.08 -6.93 -28.22
CA ILE A 601 -2.66 -7.73 -29.27
C ILE A 601 -3.38 -8.96 -28.73
N TYR A 602 -3.13 -9.36 -27.46
CA TYR A 602 -3.42 -10.72 -26.99
C TYR A 602 -4.21 -10.82 -25.70
N GLY A 603 -4.44 -9.76 -25.00
CA GLY A 603 -5.14 -9.82 -23.74
C GLY A 603 -6.61 -10.22 -23.88
N ARG A 604 -7.04 -11.29 -23.22
CA ARG A 604 -8.47 -11.60 -23.02
C ARG A 604 -9.24 -10.43 -22.42
N TYR A 605 -8.51 -9.54 -21.75
CA TYR A 605 -9.04 -8.39 -21.01
C TYR A 605 -8.47 -7.05 -21.52
N GLY A 606 -7.74 -7.04 -22.64
CA GLY A 606 -7.03 -5.85 -23.10
C GLY A 606 -5.68 -5.65 -22.37
N ILE A 607 -4.95 -4.58 -22.70
CA ILE A 607 -3.78 -4.19 -21.92
C ILE A 607 -4.21 -3.96 -20.47
N GLY A 608 -3.80 -4.85 -19.58
CA GLY A 608 -3.67 -4.68 -18.19
C GLY A 608 -4.80 -4.92 -17.27
N PHE A 609 -5.28 -6.05 -17.26
CA PHE A 609 -5.78 -6.58 -16.00
C PHE A 609 -4.58 -6.69 -15.04
N CYS A 610 -4.66 -6.01 -13.88
CA CYS A 610 -3.58 -5.96 -12.90
C CYS A 610 -2.25 -5.43 -13.48
N GLU A 611 -2.17 -4.14 -13.68
CA GLU A 611 -1.01 -3.44 -14.24
C GLU A 611 0.27 -3.74 -13.47
N LYS A 612 1.31 -4.08 -14.21
CA LYS A 612 2.57 -4.54 -13.63
C LYS A 612 3.78 -3.73 -14.04
N GLY A 613 3.59 -2.63 -14.72
CA GLY A 613 4.62 -1.66 -15.02
C GLY A 613 4.78 -1.32 -16.49
N VAL A 614 5.18 -0.09 -16.73
CA VAL A 614 5.55 0.48 -18.03
C VAL A 614 7.04 0.82 -18.00
N GLY A 615 7.78 0.42 -19.04
CA GLY A 615 9.19 0.76 -19.25
C GLY A 615 9.39 1.43 -20.60
N VAL A 616 10.25 2.44 -20.65
CA VAL A 616 10.57 3.16 -21.88
C VAL A 616 12.08 3.16 -22.08
N GLY A 617 12.52 2.73 -23.27
CA GLY A 617 13.93 2.69 -23.62
C GLY A 617 14.44 4.03 -24.17
N PRO A 618 15.77 4.22 -24.17
CA PRO A 618 16.38 5.43 -24.73
C PRO A 618 16.21 5.55 -26.26
N ASP A 619 15.92 4.45 -26.93
CA ASP A 619 15.60 4.35 -28.35
C ASP A 619 14.12 4.55 -28.66
N GLY A 620 13.32 4.93 -27.66
CA GLY A 620 11.87 5.16 -27.78
C GLY A 620 11.03 3.88 -27.85
N LYS A 621 11.62 2.70 -27.63
CA LYS A 621 10.85 1.49 -27.44
C LYS A 621 10.09 1.53 -26.14
N VAL A 622 8.87 1.02 -26.17
CA VAL A 622 7.98 0.97 -25.02
C VAL A 622 7.70 -0.48 -24.66
N TYR A 623 7.74 -0.78 -23.39
CA TYR A 623 7.49 -2.14 -22.87
C TYR A 623 6.43 -2.11 -21.78
N GLU A 624 5.59 -3.13 -21.76
CA GLU A 624 4.57 -3.29 -20.74
C GLU A 624 4.46 -4.74 -20.29
N CYS A 625 4.30 -4.95 -19.00
CA CYS A 625 3.95 -6.24 -18.46
C CYS A 625 2.43 -6.39 -18.35
N TRP A 626 1.87 -7.41 -18.99
CA TRP A 626 0.45 -7.66 -19.07
C TRP A 626 0.09 -9.10 -18.70
N MET A 627 -1.17 -9.32 -18.35
CA MET A 627 -1.70 -10.60 -17.93
C MET A 627 -2.51 -11.25 -19.05
N TYR A 628 -2.11 -12.46 -19.41
CA TYR A 628 -2.84 -13.29 -20.38
C TYR A 628 -3.98 -14.09 -19.76
N ASP A 629 -3.68 -14.73 -18.65
CA ASP A 629 -4.61 -15.53 -17.87
C ASP A 629 -4.19 -15.37 -16.40
N PHE A 630 -5.10 -15.42 -15.45
CA PHE A 630 -4.90 -15.10 -14.02
C PHE A 630 -3.59 -15.64 -13.39
N ALA A 631 -2.83 -16.45 -14.07
CA ALA A 631 -1.58 -17.04 -13.63
C ALA A 631 -0.37 -16.74 -14.54
N LYS A 632 -0.54 -16.08 -15.68
CA LYS A 632 0.54 -15.90 -16.66
C LYS A 632 0.66 -14.45 -17.10
N TYR A 633 1.87 -13.92 -16.98
CA TYR A 633 2.23 -12.59 -17.40
C TYR A 633 3.30 -12.64 -18.48
N PHE A 634 3.31 -11.63 -19.34
CA PHE A 634 4.27 -11.45 -20.40
C PHE A 634 4.72 -10.00 -20.46
N VAL A 635 5.91 -9.76 -21.00
CA VAL A 635 6.33 -8.42 -21.37
C VAL A 635 6.24 -8.32 -22.89
N SER A 636 5.39 -7.42 -23.35
CA SER A 636 5.30 -7.01 -24.75
C SER A 636 6.10 -5.73 -24.99
N GLY A 637 6.44 -5.45 -26.26
CA GLY A 637 7.17 -4.25 -26.65
C GLY A 637 6.65 -3.67 -27.97
N TRP A 638 6.84 -2.36 -28.09
CA TRP A 638 6.53 -1.59 -29.29
C TRP A 638 7.75 -0.75 -29.70
N GLY A 639 7.93 -0.58 -31.01
CA GLY A 639 8.95 0.31 -31.56
C GLY A 639 8.62 1.80 -31.34
N PRO A 640 9.59 2.70 -31.58
CA PRO A 640 9.38 4.15 -31.50
C PRO A 640 8.36 4.66 -32.53
N ASP A 641 8.06 3.85 -33.54
CA ASP A 641 7.04 4.09 -34.56
C ASP A 641 5.62 3.66 -34.14
N GLY A 642 5.49 2.98 -32.99
CA GLY A 642 4.22 2.45 -32.46
C GLY A 642 3.87 1.04 -32.94
N MET A 643 4.76 0.41 -33.71
CA MET A 643 4.54 -0.96 -34.20
C MET A 643 5.00 -2.00 -33.16
N PRO A 644 4.26 -3.10 -32.98
CA PRO A 644 4.67 -4.16 -32.09
C PRO A 644 6.03 -4.76 -32.48
N LEU A 645 6.87 -4.99 -31.48
CA LEU A 645 8.14 -5.70 -31.63
C LEU A 645 7.88 -7.20 -31.80
N ALA A 646 8.67 -7.83 -32.65
CA ALA A 646 8.69 -9.28 -32.76
C ALA A 646 9.52 -9.87 -31.60
N GLY A 647 8.87 -10.60 -30.69
CA GLY A 647 9.53 -11.33 -29.62
C GLY A 647 9.68 -12.82 -29.97
N LYS A 648 10.55 -13.52 -29.23
CA LYS A 648 10.87 -14.94 -29.48
C LYS A 648 9.91 -15.91 -28.75
N TYR A 649 9.25 -15.48 -27.69
CA TYR A 649 8.76 -16.38 -26.64
C TYR A 649 7.27 -16.70 -26.66
N LEU A 650 6.47 -16.09 -27.53
CA LEU A 650 5.07 -16.43 -27.69
C LEU A 650 4.69 -16.48 -29.18
N THR A 651 4.59 -17.68 -29.70
CA THR A 651 4.17 -17.92 -31.09
C THR A 651 2.77 -18.50 -31.20
N GLN A 652 2.04 -18.72 -30.11
CA GLN A 652 0.72 -19.30 -30.15
C GLN A 652 -0.33 -18.33 -30.68
N LYS A 653 -1.02 -18.74 -31.74
CA LYS A 653 -2.30 -18.15 -32.13
C LYS A 653 -3.28 -18.31 -30.97
N LEU A 654 -3.59 -17.25 -30.27
CA LEU A 654 -4.62 -17.28 -29.23
C LEU A 654 -5.97 -17.50 -29.88
N LYS A 655 -6.57 -18.65 -29.60
CA LYS A 655 -7.77 -19.20 -30.30
C LYS A 655 -9.04 -18.36 -30.17
N SER A 656 -9.07 -17.23 -29.43
CA SER A 656 -10.35 -16.58 -29.09
C SER A 656 -10.37 -15.08 -28.90
N SER A 657 -9.30 -14.33 -29.12
CA SER A 657 -9.34 -12.89 -28.95
C SER A 657 -9.70 -12.19 -30.26
N LYS A 658 -10.91 -11.66 -30.33
CA LYS A 658 -11.17 -10.53 -31.23
C LYS A 658 -10.32 -9.36 -30.74
N PRO A 659 -9.52 -8.72 -31.63
CA PRO A 659 -8.82 -7.51 -31.25
C PRO A 659 -9.86 -6.51 -30.68
N VAL A 660 -9.59 -5.96 -29.53
CA VAL A 660 -10.48 -4.99 -28.83
C VAL A 660 -10.39 -3.61 -29.50
N TRP A 661 -9.60 -3.46 -30.56
CA TRP A 661 -9.27 -2.19 -31.18
C TRP A 661 -9.86 -2.03 -32.57
N THR A 662 -10.68 -1.05 -32.66
CA THR A 662 -11.28 -0.61 -33.91
C THR A 662 -10.48 0.50 -34.59
N ASP A 663 -9.55 1.13 -33.87
CA ASP A 663 -8.99 2.44 -34.28
C ASP A 663 -7.56 2.36 -34.87
N VAL A 664 -6.85 1.24 -34.69
CA VAL A 664 -5.49 1.09 -35.23
C VAL A 664 -5.43 -0.06 -36.21
N LYS A 665 -5.14 0.23 -37.48
CA LYS A 665 -4.92 -0.77 -38.52
C LYS A 665 -3.48 -1.26 -38.45
N LEU A 666 -3.27 -2.43 -37.88
CA LEU A 666 -1.98 -3.11 -37.93
C LEU A 666 -1.95 -4.10 -39.11
N PRO A 667 -0.79 -4.27 -39.74
CA PRO A 667 -0.57 -5.33 -40.71
C PRO A 667 -0.85 -6.72 -40.11
N GLU A 668 -1.40 -7.65 -40.90
CA GLU A 668 -1.79 -8.98 -40.42
C GLU A 668 -0.65 -9.78 -39.80
N ASP A 669 0.57 -9.65 -40.33
CA ASP A 669 1.79 -10.28 -39.85
C ASP A 669 2.24 -9.73 -38.49
N ARG A 670 1.87 -8.50 -38.15
CA ARG A 670 2.15 -7.85 -36.84
C ARG A 670 1.08 -8.07 -35.79
N ARG A 671 0.01 -8.75 -36.13
CA ARG A 671 -1.05 -9.18 -35.18
C ARG A 671 -0.73 -10.49 -34.48
N VAL A 672 0.43 -11.08 -34.73
CA VAL A 672 0.90 -12.28 -34.04
C VAL A 672 1.76 -11.83 -32.86
N GLY A 673 1.31 -12.10 -31.63
CA GLY A 673 2.02 -11.75 -30.43
C GLY A 673 3.27 -12.54 -30.24
N SER A 674 4.24 -11.80 -29.91
CA SER A 674 5.45 -12.38 -29.41
C SER A 674 5.79 -11.65 -28.13
N ALA A 675 5.98 -12.38 -27.06
CA ALA A 675 6.48 -11.81 -25.82
C ALA A 675 7.98 -11.55 -25.96
N ILE A 676 8.39 -10.38 -25.51
CA ILE A 676 9.81 -10.05 -25.34
C ILE A 676 10.37 -10.79 -24.12
N ILE A 677 9.58 -10.89 -23.06
CA ILE A 677 9.86 -11.75 -21.91
C ILE A 677 8.61 -12.55 -21.61
N GLY A 678 8.75 -13.87 -21.56
CA GLY A 678 7.60 -14.69 -21.23
C GLY A 678 7.85 -16.19 -21.20
N PRO A 679 6.95 -16.94 -20.54
CA PRO A 679 6.00 -16.43 -19.54
C PRO A 679 6.71 -16.04 -18.24
N VAL A 680 6.12 -15.15 -17.46
CA VAL A 680 6.61 -14.81 -16.12
C VAL A 680 5.57 -15.13 -15.06
N PHE A 681 5.97 -15.12 -13.81
CA PHE A 681 5.06 -15.35 -12.70
C PHE A 681 4.03 -14.21 -12.59
N SER A 682 2.92 -14.50 -11.92
CA SER A 682 1.82 -13.56 -11.71
C SER A 682 2.23 -12.31 -10.92
N GLU A 683 3.21 -12.44 -10.04
CA GLU A 683 3.72 -11.34 -9.25
C GLU A 683 4.93 -10.70 -9.95
N ASN A 684 4.67 -9.59 -10.60
CA ASN A 684 5.65 -8.80 -11.31
C ASN A 684 5.76 -7.41 -10.65
N GLY A 685 6.98 -6.98 -10.36
CA GLY A 685 7.31 -5.73 -9.67
C GLY A 685 7.68 -4.56 -10.56
N GLY A 686 7.14 -4.49 -11.77
CA GLY A 686 7.43 -3.41 -12.71
C GLY A 686 8.54 -3.74 -13.72
N ILE A 687 8.71 -2.82 -14.65
CA ILE A 687 9.74 -2.90 -15.69
C ILE A 687 10.45 -1.56 -15.86
N ARG A 688 11.76 -1.60 -16.07
CA ARG A 688 12.61 -0.46 -16.42
C ARG A 688 13.59 -0.85 -17.52
N VAL A 689 14.12 0.16 -18.23
CA VAL A 689 15.06 -0.03 -19.33
C VAL A 689 16.26 0.87 -19.10
N ASP A 690 17.49 0.34 -19.20
CA ASP A 690 18.71 1.14 -19.07
C ASP A 690 19.12 1.81 -20.41
N LEU A 691 20.15 2.67 -20.35
CA LEU A 691 20.69 3.35 -21.53
C LEU A 691 21.30 2.41 -22.58
N LYS A 692 21.52 1.13 -22.24
CA LYS A 692 22.00 0.08 -23.17
C LYS A 692 20.85 -0.75 -23.75
N GLY A 693 19.59 -0.45 -23.36
CA GLY A 693 18.40 -1.18 -23.80
C GLY A 693 18.16 -2.49 -23.03
N ASN A 694 18.89 -2.77 -21.95
CA ASN A 694 18.61 -3.95 -21.11
C ASN A 694 17.30 -3.75 -20.35
N LEU A 695 16.56 -4.84 -20.19
CA LEU A 695 15.26 -4.86 -19.54
C LEU A 695 15.41 -5.35 -18.09
N TYR A 696 14.85 -4.61 -17.15
CA TYR A 696 14.84 -4.96 -15.74
C TYR A 696 13.40 -5.23 -15.31
N VAL A 697 13.15 -6.41 -14.74
CA VAL A 697 11.81 -6.86 -14.36
C VAL A 697 11.82 -7.36 -12.93
N GLY A 698 10.89 -6.88 -12.10
CA GLY A 698 10.71 -7.41 -10.76
C GLY A 698 10.01 -8.76 -10.79
N LEU A 699 10.62 -9.81 -10.23
CA LEU A 699 10.08 -11.17 -10.21
C LEU A 699 10.18 -11.80 -8.82
N ARG A 700 9.19 -12.63 -8.48
CA ARG A 700 9.15 -13.39 -7.21
C ARG A 700 10.09 -14.62 -7.24
N VAL A 701 11.36 -14.37 -7.43
CA VAL A 701 12.42 -15.38 -7.36
C VAL A 701 13.64 -14.79 -6.68
N GLN A 702 14.47 -15.67 -6.11
CA GLN A 702 15.76 -15.30 -5.55
C GLN A 702 16.85 -16.12 -6.26
N PRO A 703 18.11 -15.69 -6.25
CA PRO A 703 19.21 -16.51 -6.74
C PRO A 703 19.27 -17.85 -6.00
N GLN A 704 19.72 -18.89 -6.67
CA GLN A 704 19.98 -20.17 -6.01
C GLN A 704 20.99 -19.98 -4.86
N GLY A 705 20.68 -20.54 -3.68
CA GLY A 705 21.51 -20.39 -2.50
C GLY A 705 21.37 -19.05 -1.76
N TYR A 706 20.38 -18.23 -2.11
CA TYR A 706 20.09 -16.99 -1.39
C TYR A 706 19.80 -17.28 0.09
N VAL A 707 20.48 -16.52 0.95
CA VAL A 707 20.28 -16.59 2.40
C VAL A 707 19.44 -15.37 2.82
N PRO A 708 18.29 -15.57 3.48
CA PRO A 708 17.50 -14.47 4.03
C PRO A 708 18.30 -13.63 5.02
N PRO A 709 17.95 -12.37 5.23
CA PRO A 709 18.55 -11.54 6.27
C PRO A 709 18.40 -12.15 7.66
N ALA A 710 19.30 -11.77 8.58
CA ALA A 710 19.30 -12.23 9.96
C ALA A 710 17.91 -12.07 10.62
N GLY A 711 17.46 -13.14 11.26
CA GLY A 711 16.15 -13.24 11.91
C GLY A 711 15.00 -13.65 11.00
N PHE A 712 15.22 -13.78 9.69
CA PHE A 712 14.23 -14.30 8.73
C PHE A 712 14.64 -15.63 8.08
N GLU A 713 15.75 -16.23 8.51
CA GLU A 713 16.34 -17.45 7.91
C GLU A 713 15.38 -18.63 7.94
N LYS A 714 14.50 -18.67 8.96
CA LYS A 714 13.52 -19.75 9.17
C LYS A 714 12.08 -19.31 8.90
N ASP A 715 11.87 -18.09 8.40
CA ASP A 715 10.54 -17.61 8.11
C ASP A 715 10.10 -18.07 6.70
N PRO A 716 9.18 -19.03 6.57
CA PRO A 716 8.75 -19.53 5.27
C PRO A 716 8.05 -18.45 4.44
N ALA A 717 7.46 -17.46 5.09
CA ALA A 717 6.79 -16.35 4.42
C ALA A 717 7.81 -15.42 3.75
N TYR A 718 9.01 -15.27 4.31
CA TYR A 718 10.05 -14.46 3.68
C TYR A 718 10.34 -14.92 2.25
N GLY A 719 10.55 -16.21 2.06
CA GLY A 719 10.82 -16.78 0.73
C GLY A 719 9.66 -16.62 -0.27
N SER A 720 8.42 -16.58 0.21
CA SER A 720 7.25 -16.40 -0.65
C SER A 720 6.90 -14.92 -0.93
N PHE A 721 7.42 -14.01 -0.12
CA PHE A 721 7.11 -12.58 -0.18
C PHE A 721 8.17 -11.74 -0.87
N THR A 722 9.42 -12.18 -0.82
CA THR A 722 10.54 -11.46 -1.39
C THR A 722 10.88 -11.96 -2.78
N GLY A 723 11.44 -11.08 -3.58
CA GLY A 723 11.86 -11.36 -4.93
C GLY A 723 13.15 -10.62 -5.28
N SER A 724 13.41 -10.58 -6.58
CA SER A 724 14.56 -9.91 -7.16
C SER A 724 14.13 -9.04 -8.33
N VAL A 725 14.90 -8.00 -8.62
CA VAL A 725 14.91 -7.41 -9.95
C VAL A 725 15.82 -8.27 -10.81
N VAL A 726 15.35 -8.66 -11.98
CA VAL A 726 16.10 -9.47 -12.94
C VAL A 726 16.43 -8.62 -14.15
N LYS A 727 17.70 -8.57 -14.50
CA LYS A 727 18.22 -7.93 -15.71
C LYS A 727 18.25 -8.92 -16.86
N PHE A 728 17.58 -8.62 -17.95
CA PHE A 728 17.65 -9.31 -19.23
C PHE A 728 18.37 -8.44 -20.25
N GLY A 729 18.96 -9.06 -21.27
CA GLY A 729 19.48 -8.32 -22.42
C GLY A 729 18.34 -7.66 -23.24
N PRO A 730 18.69 -6.82 -24.24
CA PRO A 730 17.69 -6.17 -25.11
C PRO A 730 16.79 -7.15 -25.88
N GLU A 731 17.25 -8.37 -26.08
CA GLU A 731 16.50 -9.46 -26.75
C GLU A 731 15.45 -10.11 -25.86
N GLY A 732 15.41 -9.75 -24.55
CA GLY A 732 14.49 -10.30 -23.58
C GLY A 732 14.90 -11.68 -23.06
N GLY A 733 13.91 -12.50 -22.71
CA GLY A 733 14.12 -13.79 -22.10
C GLY A 733 12.86 -14.54 -21.71
N ALA A 734 13.03 -15.60 -20.90
CA ALA A 734 11.91 -16.39 -20.39
C ALA A 734 12.14 -16.91 -18.98
N VAL A 735 11.05 -17.20 -18.28
CA VAL A 735 11.06 -17.99 -17.06
C VAL A 735 10.71 -19.43 -17.42
N LEU A 736 11.68 -20.35 -17.37
CA LEU A 736 11.49 -21.76 -17.63
C LEU A 736 11.16 -22.48 -16.32
N ALA A 737 9.93 -22.90 -16.14
CA ALA A 737 9.46 -23.59 -14.94
C ALA A 737 8.37 -24.60 -15.29
N ALA A 738 8.34 -25.72 -14.55
CA ALA A 738 7.38 -26.81 -14.84
C ALA A 738 5.91 -26.42 -14.62
N ASP A 739 5.66 -25.44 -13.76
CA ASP A 739 4.32 -24.90 -13.47
C ASP A 739 3.85 -23.84 -14.49
N LEU A 740 4.72 -23.44 -15.42
CA LEU A 740 4.38 -22.55 -16.52
C LEU A 740 4.27 -23.36 -17.83
N ALA A 741 3.06 -23.77 -18.19
CA ALA A 741 2.81 -24.70 -19.28
C ALA A 741 3.38 -24.27 -20.66
N ASP A 742 3.56 -22.95 -20.87
CA ASP A 742 4.11 -22.40 -22.11
C ASP A 742 5.60 -22.08 -22.02
N SER A 743 6.25 -22.46 -20.91
CA SER A 743 7.69 -22.21 -20.73
C SER A 743 8.51 -23.20 -21.59
N LYS A 744 9.03 -22.70 -22.69
CA LYS A 744 9.89 -23.46 -23.61
C LYS A 744 11.18 -22.69 -23.86
N SER A 745 12.26 -23.41 -23.99
CA SER A 745 13.51 -22.82 -24.45
C SER A 745 13.40 -22.52 -25.95
N GLU A 746 13.49 -21.26 -26.31
CA GLU A 746 13.55 -20.80 -27.70
C GLU A 746 15.01 -20.52 -28.14
N ASP A 747 15.90 -20.37 -27.18
CA ASP A 747 17.33 -20.17 -27.43
C ASP A 747 18.19 -21.00 -26.45
N PRO A 748 18.58 -22.22 -26.80
CA PRO A 748 19.42 -23.09 -25.94
C PRO A 748 20.77 -22.50 -25.58
N LYS A 749 21.25 -21.49 -26.33
CA LYS A 749 22.55 -20.83 -26.12
C LYS A 749 22.44 -19.57 -25.24
N ALA A 750 21.23 -19.11 -24.93
CA ALA A 750 21.04 -17.94 -24.07
C ALA A 750 21.60 -18.14 -22.66
N PRO A 751 22.09 -17.12 -21.99
CA PRO A 751 22.48 -17.19 -20.58
C PRO A 751 21.34 -17.75 -19.72
N ARG A 752 21.68 -18.54 -18.68
CA ARG A 752 20.69 -19.14 -17.78
C ARG A 752 21.08 -18.95 -16.33
N LEU A 753 20.20 -18.33 -15.57
CA LEU A 753 20.38 -18.15 -14.13
C LEU A 753 19.41 -19.05 -13.36
N PRO A 754 19.92 -19.98 -12.52
CA PRO A 754 19.07 -20.80 -11.66
C PRO A 754 18.50 -19.96 -10.50
N THR A 755 17.30 -20.32 -10.06
CA THR A 755 16.62 -19.66 -8.96
C THR A 755 16.51 -20.53 -7.72
N ASN A 756 16.10 -19.94 -6.61
CA ASN A 756 15.77 -20.66 -5.37
C ASN A 756 14.53 -21.57 -5.53
N LYS A 757 13.72 -21.37 -6.56
CA LYS A 757 12.55 -22.18 -6.87
C LYS A 757 13.00 -23.40 -7.67
N ALA A 758 12.84 -24.58 -7.09
CA ALA A 758 13.28 -25.84 -7.72
C ALA A 758 12.73 -26.00 -9.15
N GLY A 759 13.58 -26.36 -10.09
CA GLY A 759 13.22 -26.54 -11.50
C GLY A 759 12.95 -25.24 -12.26
N THR A 760 13.21 -24.09 -11.68
CA THR A 760 13.00 -22.77 -12.34
C THR A 760 14.34 -22.15 -12.73
N VAL A 761 14.43 -21.78 -14.01
CA VAL A 761 15.61 -21.15 -14.61
C VAL A 761 15.16 -19.92 -15.39
N LEU A 762 15.94 -18.85 -15.31
CA LEU A 762 15.72 -17.61 -16.06
C LEU A 762 16.62 -17.65 -17.31
N GLU A 763 16.02 -17.83 -18.47
CA GLU A 763 16.71 -17.80 -19.76
C GLU A 763 16.82 -16.38 -20.28
N GLY A 764 17.98 -15.98 -20.82
CA GLY A 764 18.28 -14.61 -21.26
C GLY A 764 18.59 -13.64 -20.12
N ALA A 765 18.49 -14.08 -18.86
CA ALA A 765 18.80 -13.26 -17.72
C ALA A 765 20.33 -13.12 -17.53
N LEU A 766 20.76 -11.90 -17.29
CA LEU A 766 22.17 -11.54 -17.08
C LEU A 766 22.52 -11.43 -15.61
N MET A 767 21.58 -10.97 -14.78
CA MET A 767 21.80 -10.75 -13.35
C MET A 767 20.50 -10.73 -12.56
N MET A 768 20.57 -11.08 -11.27
CA MET A 768 19.49 -10.91 -10.28
C MET A 768 19.94 -10.00 -9.13
N TYR A 769 19.10 -9.05 -8.74
CA TYR A 769 19.30 -8.13 -7.61
C TYR A 769 18.26 -8.48 -6.54
N PRO A 770 18.62 -9.28 -5.52
CA PRO A 770 17.67 -9.78 -4.53
C PRO A 770 17.34 -8.74 -3.46
N GLY A 771 16.25 -8.97 -2.72
CA GLY A 771 15.90 -8.18 -1.54
C GLY A 771 14.79 -7.15 -1.78
N VAL A 772 13.96 -7.36 -2.78
CA VAL A 772 12.74 -6.56 -3.01
C VAL A 772 11.53 -7.24 -2.38
N ALA A 773 10.68 -6.48 -1.71
CA ALA A 773 9.44 -6.96 -1.09
C ALA A 773 8.40 -5.83 -0.99
N PRO A 774 7.08 -6.15 -1.07
CA PRO A 774 6.46 -7.46 -1.24
C PRO A 774 6.27 -7.85 -2.70
N PHE A 775 6.24 -9.15 -2.97
CA PHE A 775 5.92 -9.69 -4.30
C PHE A 775 4.70 -10.58 -4.32
N SER A 776 4.08 -10.89 -3.24
CA SER A 776 2.99 -11.86 -3.24
C SER A 776 1.76 -11.39 -2.54
N GLY A 777 0.60 -11.75 -3.10
CA GLY A 777 -0.67 -11.73 -2.43
C GLY A 777 -0.96 -12.92 -1.54
N SER A 778 -0.11 -13.94 -1.49
CA SER A 778 -0.39 -15.15 -0.72
C SER A 778 -0.38 -14.94 0.79
N GLY A 779 0.24 -13.87 1.28
CA GLY A 779 0.14 -13.43 2.68
C GLY A 779 -1.15 -12.69 3.01
N PHE A 780 -1.91 -12.30 2.01
CA PHE A 780 -3.18 -11.57 2.17
C PHE A 780 -4.40 -12.50 2.03
N GLY A 781 -4.38 -13.65 2.70
CA GLY A 781 -5.59 -14.47 2.83
C GLY A 781 -5.95 -15.32 1.62
N GLY A 782 -4.99 -15.86 0.93
CA GLY A 782 -5.19 -16.98 0.02
C GLY A 782 -5.30 -16.64 -1.47
N ASN A 783 -4.76 -17.49 -2.23
CA ASN A 783 -4.98 -17.95 -3.61
C ASN A 783 -5.40 -16.98 -4.74
N THR A 784 -5.49 -15.68 -4.52
CA THR A 784 -5.86 -14.75 -5.59
C THR A 784 -4.73 -13.77 -5.85
N SER A 785 -3.76 -14.23 -6.58
CA SER A 785 -2.64 -13.45 -7.11
C SER A 785 -3.04 -12.30 -8.05
N CYS A 786 -4.28 -12.25 -8.50
CA CYS A 786 -4.71 -11.31 -9.54
C CYS A 786 -5.02 -9.90 -9.03
N CYS A 787 -5.32 -9.73 -7.74
CA CYS A 787 -5.75 -8.45 -7.18
C CYS A 787 -4.67 -7.77 -6.33
N VAL A 788 -3.41 -8.20 -6.41
CA VAL A 788 -2.32 -7.58 -5.66
C VAL A 788 -1.82 -6.35 -6.41
N CYS A 789 -2.47 -5.24 -6.16
CA CYS A 789 -2.11 -3.97 -6.75
C CYS A 789 -0.88 -3.32 -6.09
N ARG A 790 -0.34 -3.91 -5.01
CA ARG A 790 0.73 -3.35 -4.17
C ARG A 790 2.04 -4.12 -4.18
N VAL A 791 2.32 -4.78 -5.29
CA VAL A 791 3.65 -5.35 -5.52
C VAL A 791 4.67 -4.23 -5.58
N SER A 792 5.83 -4.45 -4.96
CA SER A 792 6.92 -3.46 -4.95
C SER A 792 7.31 -3.00 -6.36
N ARG A 793 7.61 -1.71 -6.45
CA ARG A 793 8.14 -1.06 -7.65
C ARG A 793 9.53 -0.54 -7.35
N PHE A 794 10.54 -1.14 -8.01
CA PHE A 794 11.89 -0.61 -8.03
C PHE A 794 12.02 0.51 -9.06
N ASP A 795 13.10 1.26 -8.98
CA ASP A 795 13.47 2.20 -10.03
C ASP A 795 14.95 2.05 -10.42
N LEU A 796 15.27 2.57 -11.59
CA LEU A 796 16.58 2.52 -12.22
C LEU A 796 16.95 3.91 -12.68
N ASP A 797 18.07 4.43 -12.21
CA ASP A 797 18.57 5.71 -12.68
C ASP A 797 19.37 5.61 -13.99
N ARG A 798 19.77 6.76 -14.52
CA ARG A 798 20.54 6.83 -15.78
C ARG A 798 21.98 6.33 -15.67
N TYR A 799 22.53 6.16 -14.47
CA TYR A 799 23.79 5.46 -14.24
C TYR A 799 23.65 3.94 -14.22
N GLY A 800 22.43 3.44 -14.16
CA GLY A 800 22.13 2.02 -14.01
C GLY A 800 22.13 1.55 -12.54
N ARG A 801 22.06 2.47 -11.56
CA ARG A 801 21.84 2.11 -10.15
C ARG A 801 20.38 1.76 -9.93
N LEU A 802 20.12 0.78 -9.07
CA LEU A 802 18.79 0.35 -8.71
C LEU A 802 18.45 0.75 -7.28
N ALA A 803 17.26 1.28 -7.09
CA ALA A 803 16.65 1.45 -5.77
C ALA A 803 15.64 0.31 -5.53
N LEU A 804 15.86 -0.46 -4.48
CA LEU A 804 15.15 -1.68 -4.15
C LEU A 804 14.39 -1.50 -2.83
N PRO A 805 13.06 -1.27 -2.86
CA PRO A 805 12.28 -1.13 -1.64
C PRO A 805 12.04 -2.50 -0.99
N ASN A 806 12.05 -2.53 0.35
CA ASN A 806 11.82 -3.74 1.12
C ASN A 806 10.98 -3.43 2.36
N VAL A 807 9.73 -3.90 2.36
CA VAL A 807 8.81 -3.70 3.49
C VAL A 807 9.20 -4.48 4.72
N VAL A 808 10.01 -5.54 4.59
CA VAL A 808 10.46 -6.37 5.72
C VAL A 808 11.47 -5.64 6.57
N SER A 809 12.47 -5.02 5.91
CA SER A 809 13.46 -4.17 6.56
C SER A 809 12.98 -2.74 6.74
N THR A 810 11.83 -2.37 6.16
CA THR A 810 11.32 -0.99 6.11
C THR A 810 12.38 -0.02 5.59
N SER A 811 13.09 -0.44 4.55
CA SER A 811 14.24 0.29 3.99
C SER A 811 14.21 0.29 2.46
N VAL A 812 15.05 1.12 1.89
CA VAL A 812 15.38 1.11 0.45
C VAL A 812 16.89 0.89 0.34
N ARG A 813 17.27 -0.11 -0.45
CA ARG A 813 18.66 -0.41 -0.76
C ARG A 813 19.02 0.10 -2.13
N VAL A 814 20.11 0.84 -2.25
CA VAL A 814 20.67 1.28 -3.53
C VAL A 814 21.84 0.39 -3.89
N VAL A 815 21.80 -0.19 -5.08
CA VAL A 815 22.87 -1.04 -5.60
C VAL A 815 23.37 -0.53 -6.94
N ASP A 816 24.63 -0.79 -7.26
CA ASP A 816 25.16 -0.52 -8.59
C ASP A 816 24.74 -1.62 -9.59
N ASN A 817 25.07 -1.42 -10.86
CA ASN A 817 24.70 -2.36 -11.94
C ASN A 817 25.42 -3.73 -11.85
N ALA A 818 26.44 -3.86 -11.03
CA ALA A 818 27.11 -5.12 -10.71
C ALA A 818 26.60 -5.77 -9.39
N GLY A 819 25.62 -5.15 -8.73
CA GLY A 819 24.99 -5.67 -7.52
C GLY A 819 25.70 -5.30 -6.21
N ASN A 820 26.71 -4.44 -6.25
CA ASN A 820 27.34 -3.97 -5.02
C ASN A 820 26.43 -2.96 -4.33
N VAL A 821 26.30 -3.08 -3.01
CA VAL A 821 25.51 -2.16 -2.20
C VAL A 821 26.23 -0.81 -2.10
N ILE A 822 25.56 0.26 -2.50
CA ILE A 822 26.03 1.65 -2.36
C ILE A 822 25.62 2.16 -0.98
N CYS A 823 24.33 2.18 -0.70
CA CYS A 823 23.79 2.56 0.60
C CYS A 823 22.45 1.86 0.86
N GLU A 824 22.04 1.85 2.11
CA GLU A 824 20.70 1.44 2.54
C GLU A 824 20.18 2.45 3.55
N PHE A 825 18.96 2.90 3.38
CA PHE A 825 18.34 3.90 4.25
C PHE A 825 16.90 3.55 4.57
N GLY A 826 16.37 4.18 5.60
CA GLY A 826 15.02 3.96 6.10
C GLY A 826 14.99 2.95 7.26
N LYS A 827 14.13 3.24 8.22
CA LYS A 827 13.78 2.37 9.35
C LYS A 827 12.30 2.52 9.64
N TYR A 828 11.75 1.54 10.36
CA TYR A 828 10.35 1.60 10.75
C TYR A 828 10.01 2.92 11.43
N GLY A 829 9.01 3.61 10.91
CA GLY A 829 8.41 4.81 11.46
C GLY A 829 6.96 4.95 11.02
N ASN A 830 6.08 5.30 11.96
CA ASN A 830 4.69 5.55 11.66
C ASN A 830 4.45 6.97 11.12
N PHE A 831 3.19 7.34 10.97
CA PHE A 831 2.78 8.66 10.47
C PHE A 831 3.39 9.84 11.27
N ASP A 832 3.55 9.68 12.60
CA ASP A 832 4.01 10.71 13.53
C ASP A 832 5.53 10.95 13.45
N SER A 833 6.28 9.95 12.93
CA SER A 833 7.74 10.03 12.83
C SER A 833 8.14 11.12 11.85
N GLN A 834 8.95 12.07 12.32
CA GLN A 834 9.40 13.29 11.62
C GLN A 834 8.26 14.23 11.18
N TYR A 835 7.01 13.97 11.59
CA TYR A 835 5.88 14.83 11.24
C TYR A 835 5.77 16.03 12.19
N VAL A 836 5.87 17.22 11.62
CA VAL A 836 5.63 18.48 12.33
C VAL A 836 4.20 18.90 12.08
N SER A 837 3.36 18.84 13.11
CA SER A 837 1.99 19.33 13.01
C SER A 837 1.99 20.85 12.78
N PRO A 838 1.17 21.37 11.85
CA PRO A 838 1.00 22.82 11.69
C PRO A 838 0.53 23.55 12.97
N ASP A 839 -0.12 22.80 13.86
CA ASP A 839 -0.59 23.33 15.16
C ASP A 839 0.49 23.31 16.24
N ASN A 840 1.69 22.74 15.96
CA ASN A 840 2.79 22.68 16.92
C ASN A 840 3.65 23.94 16.84
N ALA A 841 3.46 24.82 17.79
CA ALA A 841 4.20 26.09 17.88
C ALA A 841 5.73 25.93 18.04
N ASP A 842 6.19 24.76 18.51
CA ASP A 842 7.61 24.47 18.74
C ASP A 842 8.33 24.11 17.42
N GLY A 843 7.61 23.83 16.35
CA GLY A 843 8.18 23.34 15.10
C GLY A 843 8.88 21.97 15.20
N LYS A 844 8.63 21.22 16.29
CA LYS A 844 9.22 19.89 16.50
C LYS A 844 8.29 18.79 15.97
N PRO A 845 8.85 17.68 15.49
CA PRO A 845 8.03 16.53 15.11
C PRO A 845 7.36 15.90 16.35
N ILE A 846 6.20 15.27 16.14
CA ILE A 846 5.52 14.49 17.18
C ILE A 846 6.45 13.39 17.69
N ASN A 847 7.17 12.75 16.78
CA ASN A 847 8.20 11.77 17.07
C ASN A 847 9.44 12.04 16.21
N ALA A 848 10.60 12.24 16.81
CA ALA A 848 11.85 12.54 16.10
C ALA A 848 12.58 11.29 15.57
N THR A 849 12.04 10.10 15.76
CA THR A 849 12.67 8.85 15.33
C THR A 849 11.80 8.04 14.37
N PRO A 850 12.42 7.31 13.42
CA PRO A 850 13.84 7.37 13.00
C PRO A 850 14.13 8.58 12.11
N ASP A 851 15.38 8.78 11.72
CA ASP A 851 15.79 9.89 10.84
C ASP A 851 15.09 9.84 9.48
N ILE A 852 14.98 8.68 8.88
CA ILE A 852 14.21 8.45 7.63
C ILE A 852 13.13 7.41 7.92
N PRO A 853 11.90 7.84 8.26
CA PRO A 853 10.84 6.93 8.66
C PRO A 853 10.11 6.33 7.47
N LEU A 854 10.02 5.00 7.45
CA LEU A 854 9.25 4.22 6.49
C LEU A 854 8.44 3.15 7.21
N CYS A 855 7.17 3.02 6.88
CA CYS A 855 6.35 1.94 7.42
C CYS A 855 6.14 0.81 6.40
N TRP A 856 5.83 1.19 5.14
CA TRP A 856 5.57 0.23 4.09
C TRP A 856 6.05 0.77 2.74
N PRO A 857 7.36 0.77 2.48
CA PRO A 857 7.92 1.28 1.23
C PRO A 857 7.58 0.34 0.06
N THR A 858 6.64 0.73 -0.81
CA THR A 858 6.19 -0.10 -1.93
C THR A 858 6.73 0.34 -3.28
N GLY A 859 6.97 1.62 -3.47
CA GLY A 859 7.45 2.15 -4.74
C GLY A 859 8.53 3.18 -4.54
N VAL A 860 9.45 3.25 -5.48
CA VAL A 860 10.53 4.24 -5.49
C VAL A 860 10.66 4.90 -6.86
N GLY A 861 11.13 6.13 -6.87
CA GLY A 861 11.47 6.89 -8.08
C GLY A 861 12.77 7.67 -7.87
N PHE A 862 13.68 7.62 -8.87
CA PHE A 862 14.92 8.38 -8.86
C PHE A 862 14.79 9.71 -9.59
N THR A 863 15.45 10.74 -9.06
CA THR A 863 15.86 11.93 -9.79
C THR A 863 17.36 12.15 -9.58
N GLU A 864 17.91 13.21 -10.17
CA GLU A 864 19.32 13.59 -9.95
C GLU A 864 19.62 13.99 -8.49
N LYS A 865 18.61 14.41 -7.73
CA LYS A 865 18.77 14.99 -6.41
C LYS A 865 18.28 14.07 -5.28
N ALA A 866 17.32 13.22 -5.57
CA ALA A 866 16.59 12.51 -4.53
C ALA A 866 16.08 11.14 -4.98
N ILE A 867 15.74 10.31 -3.98
CA ILE A 867 14.89 9.13 -4.13
C ILE A 867 13.56 9.43 -3.44
N TYR A 868 12.48 9.23 -4.16
CA TYR A 868 11.12 9.37 -3.66
C TYR A 868 10.56 8.00 -3.33
N VAL A 869 10.03 7.82 -2.14
CA VAL A 869 9.54 6.53 -1.64
C VAL A 869 8.06 6.62 -1.32
N CYS A 870 7.23 5.81 -1.97
CA CYS A 870 5.84 5.60 -1.54
C CYS A 870 5.82 4.86 -0.20
N ASP A 871 5.55 5.58 0.87
CA ASP A 871 5.32 5.03 2.21
C ASP A 871 3.83 4.80 2.42
N THR A 872 3.35 3.72 1.81
CA THR A 872 1.93 3.47 1.53
C THR A 872 1.09 3.43 2.81
N TYR A 873 1.58 2.82 3.90
CA TYR A 873 0.82 2.73 5.15
C TYR A 873 0.69 4.08 5.87
N ASN A 874 1.65 4.95 5.68
CA ASN A 874 1.58 6.32 6.20
C ASN A 874 0.92 7.28 5.19
N ARG A 875 0.52 6.79 4.01
CA ARG A 875 -0.18 7.59 2.97
C ARG A 875 0.58 8.86 2.59
N ARG A 876 1.86 8.68 2.29
CA ARG A 876 2.76 9.79 1.95
C ARG A 876 3.83 9.34 0.97
N VAL A 877 4.46 10.28 0.31
CA VAL A 877 5.74 10.08 -0.34
C VAL A 877 6.82 10.69 0.53
N VAL A 878 7.89 9.94 0.75
CA VAL A 878 9.07 10.42 1.47
C VAL A 878 10.12 10.81 0.45
N ARG A 879 10.49 12.08 0.36
CA ARG A 879 11.68 12.53 -0.36
C ARG A 879 12.90 12.28 0.49
N VAL A 880 13.88 11.59 -0.07
CA VAL A 880 15.17 11.29 0.53
C VAL A 880 16.24 11.92 -0.34
N ASP A 881 16.86 12.98 0.16
CA ASP A 881 17.88 13.71 -0.57
C ASP A 881 19.17 12.89 -0.64
N LEU A 882 19.75 12.83 -1.85
CA LEU A 882 21.05 12.22 -2.10
C LEU A 882 22.15 13.24 -1.80
N THR A 883 23.11 12.85 -0.95
CA THR A 883 24.26 13.67 -0.57
C THR A 883 25.54 12.86 -0.73
N TRP A 884 26.66 13.53 -0.86
CA TRP A 884 27.97 12.89 -1.09
C TRP A 884 28.99 13.41 -0.09
N LYS A 885 29.96 12.56 0.25
CA LYS A 885 31.07 12.92 1.16
C LYS A 885 32.02 13.94 0.51
N ALA A 886 32.25 13.83 -0.80
CA ALA A 886 33.03 14.79 -1.55
C ALA A 886 32.54 14.88 -3.01
N GLU A 887 32.66 16.07 -3.58
CA GLU A 887 32.36 16.39 -4.97
C GLU A 887 33.50 17.28 -5.55
N GLU A 888 33.91 16.99 -6.77
CA GLU A 888 34.85 17.82 -7.54
C GLU A 888 34.28 18.07 -8.93
N ILE A 889 34.35 19.30 -9.36
CA ILE A 889 33.96 19.74 -10.71
C ILE A 889 35.19 20.32 -11.44
N ARG A 890 35.38 19.93 -12.70
CA ARG A 890 36.48 20.34 -13.55
C ARG A 890 36.00 20.74 -14.94
N ASP A 891 36.50 21.86 -15.47
CA ASP A 891 36.20 22.27 -16.82
C ASP A 891 36.86 21.33 -17.86
N ILE A 892 36.17 21.06 -18.94
CA ILE A 892 36.71 20.39 -20.13
C ILE A 892 37.33 21.49 -21.00
N LYS A 893 38.66 21.60 -20.99
CA LYS A 893 39.41 22.60 -21.73
C LYS A 893 39.76 22.13 -23.16
#